data_f14845f518142bd28dc62807ebe322d9
#
_entry.id   f14845f518142bd28dc62807ebe322d9
#
_cell.length_a   1.000
_cell.length_b   1.000
_cell.length_c   1.000
_cell.angle_alpha   90.00
_cell.angle_beta   90.00
_cell.angle_gamma   90.00
#
_symmetry.space_group_name_H-M   'P 1'
#
loop_
_entity.id
_entity.type
_entity.pdbx_description
1 polymer ?
#
loop_
_entity_poly.entity_id
_entity_poly.type
_entity_poly.pdbx_seq_one_letter_code
_entity_poly.pdbx_strand_id
1 'polypeptide(L)'
;MLKNWINIFIYQLKHNKLFSILNILGLSIGIAGLIFATLYWNDEYSYDKWNPSKDKTFIVMNNVRKGNIFATNSAITAPLLKSSTPYVENYCYFTDYYSKETIQYNGKTEIVDKIFSAQKSFFSFFPYQFKYGNPNTVLQEPQSIVFSEETAFKFFKNENPVGKQVKYDDRTYIVRGVYKIPGKSVVMPDVVTNSIEESLERNKDHWGFNYGLMLKLKKKNDAPLVKKALDEIFLEKNYKRQARNEGMTIELFIKTYGEPLKTIVVPFENSRLHNESYPFPEGTGSLQFLRILMGLSVVILLLSIVNYINLATANAIKRAKEVGVRKIIGATKRQIVLQFVFETALTMLFALLLALVIVEVSLPFYNQFLNKELVLAGSQFYLQLVVIFILMIIVSGVFPAVYISNFEVLNVLKGNYSHSKNGLWLRNTMLVLQFSIAVFFIIGSIVVYQQVQFMVEKDLGFNGSQLMSISFRAQKDKGQFERYESIKQELKKIQGVEAVSAAAFSIGNDWSSRGGLHYKNNPEVIIQQLGSDFGMLEMLGVKLLKGRFLTDKLVSDTISNVLLNEVAAKTMNEKNPVDKIIDWQGEKYKVVGVVKNFHCSGLDKEISPMIFFHINTQKWTQGNIESITVKVSPKDMQQTISSLKNFWIKNVDAEYPFEYSFVDKNFARTYKKYEDQRNLFALLNVVVILIAVFGLFALASFSMERRLKEIAIRKTLGAETNILLKELSKQYVIFCIIGFLIGIVPAYLLLQKWLKNFPFRIDITLLPFFLAFVSLLFLTLTIVLVKAYQVTKVDVLKYLKYE
;
A
#
# COMPACT_ATOMS: atom_id res chain seq x y z
N MET A 1 42.49 29.89 -7.42
CA MET A 1 42.26 28.78 -6.48
C MET A 1 41.33 27.69 -7.05
N LEU A 2 40.12 28.03 -7.46
CA LEU A 2 39.13 27.07 -8.00
C LEU A 2 39.65 26.23 -9.16
N LYS A 3 40.30 26.80 -10.16
CA LYS A 3 40.90 26.06 -11.29
C LYS A 3 41.87 24.99 -10.84
N ASN A 4 42.68 25.28 -9.82
CA ASN A 4 43.62 24.27 -9.26
C ASN A 4 42.88 23.16 -8.52
N TRP A 5 41.81 23.45 -7.79
CA TRP A 5 41.01 22.43 -7.10
C TRP A 5 40.29 21.49 -8.08
N ILE A 6 39.77 22.05 -9.19
CA ILE A 6 39.17 21.22 -10.27
C ILE A 6 40.25 20.34 -10.91
N ASN A 7 41.46 20.85 -11.22
CA ASN A 7 42.54 20.05 -11.79
C ASN A 7 42.98 18.92 -10.85
N ILE A 8 43.04 19.18 -9.54
CA ILE A 8 43.37 18.16 -8.53
C ILE A 8 42.27 17.11 -8.50
N PHE A 9 40.98 17.50 -8.50
CA PHE A 9 39.87 16.59 -8.55
C PHE A 9 39.90 15.68 -9.78
N ILE A 10 40.13 16.26 -10.98
CA ILE A 10 40.23 15.48 -12.23
C ILE A 10 41.43 14.53 -12.19
N TYR A 11 42.57 14.98 -11.66
CA TYR A 11 43.73 14.10 -11.47
C TYR A 11 43.40 12.93 -10.56
N GLN A 12 42.72 13.15 -9.43
CA GLN A 12 42.27 12.11 -8.50
C GLN A 12 41.31 11.10 -9.17
N LEU A 13 40.35 11.59 -9.95
CA LEU A 13 39.43 10.73 -10.73
C LEU A 13 40.21 9.79 -11.69
N LYS A 14 41.24 10.33 -12.37
CA LYS A 14 42.01 9.54 -13.35
C LYS A 14 42.98 8.54 -12.71
N HIS A 15 43.57 8.88 -11.55
CA HIS A 15 44.57 8.00 -10.89
C HIS A 15 43.96 7.02 -9.92
N ASN A 16 42.82 7.34 -9.31
CA ASN A 16 42.09 6.46 -8.38
C ASN A 16 40.74 6.03 -8.96
N LYS A 17 40.70 5.54 -10.20
CA LYS A 17 39.46 5.24 -10.95
C LYS A 17 38.51 4.35 -10.17
N LEU A 18 38.99 3.24 -9.62
CA LEU A 18 38.15 2.27 -8.90
C LEU A 18 37.47 2.90 -7.67
N PHE A 19 38.25 3.66 -6.90
CA PHE A 19 37.75 4.37 -5.72
C PHE A 19 36.69 5.39 -6.10
N SER A 20 36.94 6.20 -7.14
CA SER A 20 36.00 7.22 -7.60
C SER A 20 34.69 6.63 -8.14
N ILE A 21 34.80 5.55 -8.92
CA ILE A 21 33.63 4.84 -9.47
C ILE A 21 32.79 4.24 -8.35
N LEU A 22 33.39 3.51 -7.40
CA LEU A 22 32.66 2.88 -6.29
C LEU A 22 31.98 3.91 -5.39
N ASN A 23 32.63 5.07 -5.17
CA ASN A 23 32.03 6.16 -4.41
C ASN A 23 30.83 6.79 -5.13
N ILE A 24 30.99 7.15 -6.41
CA ILE A 24 29.92 7.78 -7.19
C ILE A 24 28.76 6.80 -7.33
N LEU A 25 28.99 5.52 -7.68
CA LEU A 25 27.95 4.53 -7.81
C LEU A 25 27.24 4.26 -6.47
N GLY A 26 27.98 4.06 -5.39
CA GLY A 26 27.37 3.80 -4.07
C GLY A 26 26.49 4.95 -3.58
N LEU A 27 26.96 6.19 -3.79
CA LEU A 27 26.19 7.39 -3.45
C LEU A 27 24.97 7.57 -4.37
N SER A 28 25.14 7.37 -5.68
CA SER A 28 24.05 7.57 -6.64
C SER A 28 22.88 6.60 -6.38
N ILE A 29 23.17 5.35 -6.02
CA ILE A 29 22.15 4.37 -5.65
C ILE A 29 21.40 4.80 -4.37
N GLY A 30 22.14 5.27 -3.35
CA GLY A 30 21.51 5.76 -2.12
C GLY A 30 20.65 7.00 -2.33
N ILE A 31 21.12 7.94 -3.17
CA ILE A 31 20.37 9.16 -3.55
C ILE A 31 19.12 8.77 -4.36
N ALA A 32 19.25 7.87 -5.34
CA ALA A 32 18.14 7.41 -6.16
C ALA A 32 17.02 6.78 -5.31
N GLY A 33 17.38 5.94 -4.33
CA GLY A 33 16.42 5.38 -3.38
C GLY A 33 15.65 6.46 -2.59
N LEU A 34 16.34 7.50 -2.13
CA LEU A 34 15.70 8.62 -1.43
C LEU A 34 14.82 9.46 -2.38
N ILE A 35 15.24 9.67 -3.62
CA ILE A 35 14.44 10.37 -4.64
C ILE A 35 13.13 9.62 -4.88
N PHE A 36 13.15 8.29 -5.10
CA PHE A 36 11.94 7.48 -5.27
C PHE A 36 10.98 7.61 -4.07
N ALA A 37 11.50 7.50 -2.86
CA ALA A 37 10.68 7.66 -1.66
C ALA A 37 10.08 9.07 -1.55
N THR A 38 10.84 10.10 -1.92
CA THR A 38 10.40 11.50 -1.89
C THR A 38 9.34 11.77 -2.95
N LEU A 39 9.48 11.23 -4.17
CA LEU A 39 8.47 11.34 -5.23
C LEU A 39 7.15 10.72 -4.78
N TYR A 40 7.19 9.51 -4.23
CA TYR A 40 5.99 8.82 -3.72
C TYR A 40 5.38 9.57 -2.54
N TRP A 41 6.21 10.09 -1.62
CA TRP A 41 5.76 10.94 -0.53
C TRP A 41 5.03 12.19 -1.02
N ASN A 42 5.62 12.90 -1.97
CA ASN A 42 5.02 14.10 -2.55
C ASN A 42 3.71 13.80 -3.27
N ASP A 43 3.65 12.66 -3.97
CA ASP A 43 2.45 12.20 -4.65
C ASP A 43 1.30 11.96 -3.67
N GLU A 44 1.52 11.15 -2.63
CA GLU A 44 0.50 10.84 -1.63
C GLU A 44 0.03 12.08 -0.84
N TYR A 45 0.93 13.03 -0.59
CA TYR A 45 0.57 14.29 0.05
C TYR A 45 0.04 15.37 -0.92
N SER A 46 -0.02 15.11 -2.22
CA SER A 46 -0.52 16.07 -3.21
C SER A 46 -2.05 16.09 -3.34
N TYR A 47 -2.72 15.01 -2.87
CA TYR A 47 -4.16 14.86 -3.00
C TYR A 47 -4.90 16.03 -2.34
N ASP A 48 -5.83 16.61 -3.10
CA ASP A 48 -6.70 17.71 -2.69
C ASP A 48 -6.01 18.96 -2.13
N LYS A 49 -4.69 19.14 -2.36
CA LYS A 49 -3.99 20.39 -1.97
C LYS A 49 -4.54 21.62 -2.67
N TRP A 50 -5.07 21.46 -3.86
CA TRP A 50 -5.69 22.51 -4.66
C TRP A 50 -7.05 22.95 -4.10
N ASN A 51 -7.70 22.13 -3.25
CA ASN A 51 -9.04 22.40 -2.73
C ASN A 51 -9.01 23.43 -1.59
N PRO A 52 -9.58 24.64 -1.79
CA PRO A 52 -9.57 25.68 -0.77
C PRO A 52 -10.50 25.38 0.42
N SER A 53 -11.45 24.46 0.25
CA SER A 53 -12.41 24.08 1.29
C SER A 53 -11.91 22.96 2.21
N LYS A 54 -10.73 22.35 1.93
CA LYS A 54 -10.22 21.17 2.65
C LYS A 54 -10.14 21.33 4.16
N ASP A 55 -9.76 22.52 4.64
CA ASP A 55 -9.56 22.79 6.07
C ASP A 55 -10.87 22.86 6.88
N LYS A 56 -12.00 23.14 6.20
CA LYS A 56 -13.33 23.21 6.81
C LYS A 56 -14.21 22.01 6.49
N THR A 57 -13.72 21.09 5.65
CA THR A 57 -14.43 19.88 5.24
C THR A 57 -14.06 18.73 6.15
N PHE A 58 -15.06 17.98 6.58
CA PHE A 58 -14.92 16.82 7.45
C PHE A 58 -15.72 15.65 6.90
N ILE A 59 -15.24 14.44 7.15
CA ILE A 59 -15.91 13.19 6.82
C ILE A 59 -16.52 12.63 8.09
N VAL A 60 -17.74 12.12 7.98
CA VAL A 60 -18.42 11.45 9.07
C VAL A 60 -18.34 9.94 8.87
N MET A 61 -17.86 9.24 9.86
CA MET A 61 -17.84 7.78 9.94
C MET A 61 -18.43 7.31 11.26
N ASN A 62 -18.79 6.06 11.36
CA ASN A 62 -19.53 5.51 12.49
C ASN A 62 -18.81 4.28 13.05
N ASN A 63 -18.40 4.34 14.32
CA ASN A 63 -17.91 3.19 15.06
C ASN A 63 -19.14 2.47 15.69
N VAL A 64 -19.57 1.43 15.03
CA VAL A 64 -20.83 0.74 15.36
C VAL A 64 -20.66 -0.20 16.56
N ARG A 65 -19.48 -0.79 16.77
CA ARG A 65 -19.07 -1.58 17.98
C ARG A 65 -17.61 -2.02 17.83
N LYS A 66 -16.86 -1.98 18.94
CA LYS A 66 -15.50 -2.57 19.12
C LYS A 66 -14.65 -2.66 17.83
N GLY A 67 -14.50 -1.53 17.13
CA GLY A 67 -13.63 -1.48 15.95
C GLY A 67 -14.30 -1.71 14.59
N ASN A 68 -15.63 -1.95 14.54
CA ASN A 68 -16.36 -1.95 13.27
C ASN A 68 -16.69 -0.53 12.84
N ILE A 69 -15.84 0.05 12.01
CA ILE A 69 -16.01 1.41 11.48
C ILE A 69 -16.75 1.31 10.13
N PHE A 70 -17.90 1.95 10.05
CA PHE A 70 -18.63 2.16 8.80
C PHE A 70 -18.30 3.55 8.27
N ALA A 71 -17.83 3.60 7.04
CA ALA A 71 -17.53 4.86 6.34
C ALA A 71 -18.80 5.55 5.81
N THR A 72 -19.95 4.86 5.85
CA THR A 72 -21.23 5.31 5.34
C THR A 72 -22.15 5.79 6.48
N ASN A 73 -23.18 6.56 6.09
CA ASN A 73 -24.13 7.21 6.98
C ASN A 73 -25.56 7.02 6.49
N SER A 74 -26.52 7.26 7.39
CA SER A 74 -27.96 7.23 7.08
C SER A 74 -28.40 8.53 6.41
N ALA A 75 -29.39 8.47 5.51
CA ALA A 75 -29.91 9.64 4.83
C ALA A 75 -30.46 10.72 5.78
N ILE A 76 -31.02 10.30 6.91
CA ILE A 76 -31.59 11.19 7.93
C ILE A 76 -30.54 11.97 8.75
N THR A 77 -29.27 11.50 8.81
CA THR A 77 -28.25 12.01 9.74
C THR A 77 -27.93 13.50 9.52
N ALA A 78 -27.59 13.89 8.29
CA ALA A 78 -27.16 15.26 8.02
C ALA A 78 -28.30 16.30 8.08
N PRO A 79 -29.54 16.03 7.60
CA PRO A 79 -30.66 16.91 7.82
C PRO A 79 -30.95 17.17 9.30
N LEU A 80 -30.97 16.13 10.14
CA LEU A 80 -31.14 16.26 11.59
C LEU A 80 -30.01 17.05 12.23
N LEU A 81 -28.78 16.79 11.82
CA LEU A 81 -27.61 17.51 12.34
C LEU A 81 -27.71 19.01 12.00
N LYS A 82 -28.03 19.36 10.75
CA LYS A 82 -28.12 20.75 10.31
C LYS A 82 -29.24 21.52 11.02
N SER A 83 -30.33 20.84 11.39
CA SER A 83 -31.41 21.44 12.16
C SER A 83 -31.12 21.58 13.64
N SER A 84 -30.24 20.72 14.20
CA SER A 84 -29.94 20.67 15.65
C SER A 84 -28.76 21.49 16.07
N THR A 85 -27.90 21.96 15.13
CA THR A 85 -26.66 22.70 15.45
C THR A 85 -26.37 23.81 14.44
N PRO A 86 -25.91 24.99 14.90
CA PRO A 86 -25.53 26.09 14.01
C PRO A 86 -24.13 25.95 13.40
N TYR A 87 -23.35 24.93 13.76
CA TYR A 87 -21.95 24.78 13.39
C TYR A 87 -21.73 24.25 11.97
N VAL A 88 -22.76 23.59 11.38
CA VAL A 88 -22.71 23.03 10.05
C VAL A 88 -23.15 24.08 9.02
N GLU A 89 -22.23 24.44 8.12
CA GLU A 89 -22.51 25.34 7.00
C GLU A 89 -23.28 24.60 5.90
N ASN A 90 -22.74 23.45 5.45
CA ASN A 90 -23.30 22.63 4.41
C ASN A 90 -22.96 21.15 4.59
N TYR A 91 -23.67 20.27 3.86
CA TYR A 91 -23.37 18.84 3.82
C TYR A 91 -23.54 18.29 2.40
N CYS A 92 -22.89 17.15 2.13
CA CYS A 92 -22.99 16.44 0.86
C CYS A 92 -22.97 14.94 1.08
N TYR A 93 -24.04 14.27 0.63
CA TYR A 93 -24.06 12.83 0.48
C TYR A 93 -23.51 12.41 -0.88
N PHE A 94 -22.88 11.23 -0.94
CA PHE A 94 -22.30 10.67 -2.15
C PHE A 94 -22.23 9.14 -2.07
N THR A 95 -22.07 8.47 -3.21
CA THR A 95 -21.74 7.05 -3.27
C THR A 95 -20.28 6.85 -2.91
N ASP A 96 -19.95 5.77 -2.20
CA ASP A 96 -18.57 5.44 -1.80
C ASP A 96 -17.80 4.63 -2.86
N TYR A 97 -18.38 4.49 -4.04
CA TYR A 97 -17.83 3.76 -5.18
C TYR A 97 -18.11 4.48 -6.50
N TYR A 98 -17.35 4.12 -7.53
CA TYR A 98 -17.69 4.43 -8.93
C TYR A 98 -18.51 3.31 -9.53
N SER A 99 -19.57 3.64 -10.23
CA SER A 99 -20.23 2.70 -11.12
C SER A 99 -19.57 2.73 -12.49
N LYS A 100 -19.49 1.55 -13.11
CA LYS A 100 -19.03 1.35 -14.48
C LYS A 100 -20.23 0.97 -15.33
N GLU A 101 -20.66 1.90 -16.20
CA GLU A 101 -21.89 1.76 -16.96
C GLU A 101 -21.75 2.33 -18.37
N THR A 102 -22.73 2.00 -19.21
CA THR A 102 -22.83 2.55 -20.56
C THR A 102 -23.54 3.88 -20.57
N ILE A 103 -23.04 4.83 -21.34
CA ILE A 103 -23.73 6.05 -21.71
C ILE A 103 -23.95 6.07 -23.21
N GLN A 104 -25.19 6.36 -23.64
CA GLN A 104 -25.55 6.44 -25.04
C GLN A 104 -25.80 7.87 -25.46
N TYR A 105 -25.24 8.25 -26.60
CA TYR A 105 -25.46 9.54 -27.25
C TYR A 105 -25.50 9.37 -28.79
N ASN A 106 -26.59 9.85 -29.43
CA ASN A 106 -26.79 9.76 -30.89
C ASN A 106 -26.54 8.36 -31.46
N GLY A 107 -27.07 7.31 -30.82
CA GLY A 107 -26.88 5.91 -31.23
C GLY A 107 -25.51 5.30 -30.98
N LYS A 108 -24.58 6.07 -30.42
CA LYS A 108 -23.26 5.58 -29.99
C LYS A 108 -23.30 5.27 -28.49
N THR A 109 -22.90 4.04 -28.13
CA THR A 109 -22.76 3.59 -26.76
C THR A 109 -21.30 3.54 -26.38
N GLU A 110 -20.92 4.15 -25.28
CA GLU A 110 -19.56 4.13 -24.73
C GLU A 110 -19.62 3.73 -23.26
N ILE A 111 -18.61 2.98 -22.82
CA ILE A 111 -18.45 2.60 -21.42
C ILE A 111 -17.71 3.71 -20.68
N VAL A 112 -18.24 4.09 -19.54
CA VAL A 112 -17.63 5.03 -18.62
C VAL A 112 -17.31 4.31 -17.31
N ASP A 113 -16.03 4.26 -16.94
CA ASP A 113 -15.58 3.46 -15.82
C ASP A 113 -15.80 4.13 -14.46
N LYS A 114 -15.85 5.46 -14.41
CA LYS A 114 -15.91 6.23 -13.18
C LYS A 114 -17.13 7.18 -13.14
N ILE A 115 -18.31 6.60 -13.03
CA ILE A 115 -19.54 7.39 -12.82
C ILE A 115 -19.78 7.50 -11.31
N PHE A 116 -19.87 8.74 -10.85
CA PHE A 116 -20.03 9.07 -9.44
C PHE A 116 -21.37 9.74 -9.18
N SER A 117 -22.10 9.26 -8.20
CA SER A 117 -23.37 9.87 -7.83
C SER A 117 -23.22 10.69 -6.55
N ALA A 118 -23.54 11.96 -6.62
CA ALA A 118 -23.38 12.90 -5.53
C ALA A 118 -24.55 13.89 -5.45
N GLN A 119 -24.75 14.41 -4.25
CA GLN A 119 -25.79 15.39 -3.96
C GLN A 119 -25.49 16.74 -4.64
N LYS A 120 -26.53 17.53 -4.85
CA LYS A 120 -26.47 18.86 -5.52
C LYS A 120 -25.39 19.80 -4.96
N SER A 121 -24.96 19.63 -3.71
CA SER A 121 -23.92 20.43 -3.06
C SER A 121 -22.49 20.01 -3.44
N PHE A 122 -22.29 18.93 -4.16
CA PHE A 122 -20.97 18.30 -4.42
C PHE A 122 -19.89 19.27 -4.89
N PHE A 123 -20.19 20.09 -5.90
CA PHE A 123 -19.19 21.03 -6.45
C PHE A 123 -18.86 22.20 -5.51
N SER A 124 -19.60 22.39 -4.41
CA SER A 124 -19.20 23.30 -3.34
C SER A 124 -18.12 22.71 -2.41
N PHE A 125 -18.03 21.39 -2.35
CA PHE A 125 -16.99 20.65 -1.63
C PHE A 125 -15.75 20.39 -2.49
N PHE A 126 -15.97 20.11 -3.78
CA PHE A 126 -14.95 19.90 -4.80
C PHE A 126 -15.12 20.95 -5.90
N PRO A 127 -14.55 22.16 -5.73
CA PRO A 127 -14.68 23.26 -6.70
C PRO A 127 -13.77 23.03 -7.92
N TYR A 128 -14.13 22.03 -8.75
CA TYR A 128 -13.46 21.77 -10.01
C TYR A 128 -13.55 22.95 -10.96
N GLN A 129 -12.64 23.06 -11.89
CA GLN A 129 -12.66 24.10 -12.90
C GLN A 129 -13.68 23.75 -14.00
N PHE A 130 -14.69 24.59 -14.18
CA PHE A 130 -15.70 24.37 -15.21
C PHE A 130 -15.30 25.04 -16.52
N LYS A 131 -15.35 24.26 -17.60
CA LYS A 131 -15.23 24.76 -18.97
C LYS A 131 -16.57 25.23 -19.50
N TYR A 132 -17.63 24.49 -19.19
CA TYR A 132 -19.02 24.82 -19.54
C TYR A 132 -19.92 24.53 -18.33
N GLY A 133 -20.96 25.34 -18.15
CA GLY A 133 -21.89 25.22 -17.03
C GLY A 133 -21.47 26.02 -15.79
N ASN A 134 -22.38 26.12 -14.83
CA ASN A 134 -22.13 26.82 -13.58
C ASN A 134 -22.11 25.83 -12.42
N PRO A 135 -21.00 25.69 -11.66
CA PRO A 135 -20.84 24.70 -10.59
C PRO A 135 -21.95 24.75 -9.53
N ASN A 136 -22.60 25.92 -9.32
CA ASN A 136 -23.65 26.05 -8.32
C ASN A 136 -25.02 25.52 -8.78
N THR A 137 -25.21 25.31 -10.09
CA THR A 137 -26.52 24.96 -10.65
C THR A 137 -26.55 23.64 -11.42
N VAL A 138 -25.39 23.11 -11.83
CA VAL A 138 -25.30 21.94 -12.73
C VAL A 138 -25.91 20.65 -12.20
N LEU A 139 -26.10 20.49 -10.88
CA LEU A 139 -26.72 19.32 -10.26
C LEU A 139 -28.07 19.65 -9.57
N GLN A 140 -28.63 20.85 -9.76
CA GLN A 140 -29.85 21.26 -9.07
C GLN A 140 -31.10 20.58 -9.65
N GLU A 141 -31.16 20.46 -10.98
CA GLU A 141 -32.27 19.84 -11.68
C GLU A 141 -32.19 18.32 -11.64
N PRO A 142 -33.31 17.61 -11.56
CA PRO A 142 -33.35 16.16 -11.68
C PRO A 142 -32.68 15.67 -12.97
N GLN A 143 -32.12 14.44 -12.93
CA GLN A 143 -31.50 13.81 -14.10
C GLN A 143 -30.40 14.68 -14.74
N SER A 144 -29.60 15.34 -13.89
CA SER A 144 -28.46 16.12 -14.33
C SER A 144 -27.19 15.25 -14.40
N ILE A 145 -26.41 15.45 -15.47
CA ILE A 145 -25.15 14.77 -15.69
C ILE A 145 -24.07 15.77 -16.08
N VAL A 146 -22.88 15.62 -15.53
CA VAL A 146 -21.72 16.51 -15.73
C VAL A 146 -20.52 15.68 -16.08
N PHE A 147 -19.83 16.02 -17.17
CA PHE A 147 -18.71 15.24 -17.70
C PHE A 147 -17.36 15.85 -17.32
N SER A 148 -16.35 15.01 -17.14
CA SER A 148 -14.97 15.47 -17.22
C SER A 148 -14.62 15.91 -18.64
N GLU A 149 -13.63 16.81 -18.79
CA GLU A 149 -13.24 17.32 -20.12
C GLU A 149 -12.79 16.18 -21.06
N GLU A 150 -12.07 15.19 -20.53
CA GLU A 150 -11.62 14.02 -21.30
C GLU A 150 -12.79 13.17 -21.79
N THR A 151 -13.73 12.89 -20.91
CA THR A 151 -14.90 12.07 -21.26
C THR A 151 -15.87 12.83 -22.15
N ALA A 152 -16.07 14.12 -21.92
CA ALA A 152 -16.85 14.98 -22.82
C ALA A 152 -16.27 14.98 -24.24
N PHE A 153 -14.97 15.02 -24.40
CA PHE A 153 -14.31 14.95 -25.71
C PHE A 153 -14.57 13.63 -26.45
N LYS A 154 -14.64 12.49 -25.73
CA LYS A 154 -14.98 11.19 -26.36
C LYS A 154 -16.36 11.19 -27.03
N PHE A 155 -17.35 11.79 -26.34
CA PHE A 155 -18.74 11.82 -26.83
C PHE A 155 -19.03 12.98 -27.79
N PHE A 156 -18.56 14.18 -27.46
CA PHE A 156 -19.00 15.43 -28.10
C PHE A 156 -17.90 16.13 -28.89
N LYS A 157 -16.66 15.60 -28.88
CA LYS A 157 -15.49 16.24 -29.51
C LYS A 157 -15.27 17.65 -28.93
N ASN A 158 -15.21 18.66 -29.77
CA ASN A 158 -14.99 20.06 -29.36
C ASN A 158 -16.30 20.85 -29.19
N GLU A 159 -17.44 20.19 -29.33
CA GLU A 159 -18.74 20.87 -29.23
C GLU A 159 -19.08 21.14 -27.75
N ASN A 160 -19.80 22.24 -27.50
CA ASN A 160 -20.38 22.46 -26.18
C ASN A 160 -21.56 21.47 -25.95
N PRO A 161 -21.45 20.56 -24.97
CA PRO A 161 -22.49 19.54 -24.77
C PRO A 161 -23.62 19.99 -23.86
N VAL A 162 -23.61 21.20 -23.30
CA VAL A 162 -24.64 21.66 -22.36
C VAL A 162 -26.00 21.68 -23.03
N GLY A 163 -27.00 21.07 -22.40
CA GLY A 163 -28.37 20.92 -22.90
C GLY A 163 -28.59 19.66 -23.76
N LYS A 164 -27.54 18.95 -24.20
CA LYS A 164 -27.69 17.69 -24.92
C LYS A 164 -28.20 16.59 -23.99
N GLN A 165 -28.97 15.65 -24.58
CA GLN A 165 -29.53 14.52 -23.85
C GLN A 165 -28.67 13.28 -24.06
N VAL A 166 -28.43 12.55 -23.00
CA VAL A 166 -27.73 11.24 -23.01
C VAL A 166 -28.56 10.21 -22.28
N LYS A 167 -28.53 8.96 -22.69
CA LYS A 167 -29.18 7.86 -21.97
C LYS A 167 -28.16 7.22 -21.03
N TYR A 168 -28.48 7.14 -19.75
CA TYR A 168 -27.73 6.49 -18.68
C TYR A 168 -28.71 5.76 -17.77
N ASP A 169 -28.42 4.49 -17.43
CA ASP A 169 -29.21 3.67 -16.50
C ASP A 169 -30.72 3.68 -16.88
N ASP A 170 -31.02 3.44 -18.19
CA ASP A 170 -32.34 3.44 -18.81
C ASP A 170 -33.14 4.75 -18.66
N ARG A 171 -32.49 5.84 -18.30
CA ARG A 171 -33.07 7.16 -18.16
C ARG A 171 -32.35 8.19 -19.03
N THR A 172 -33.08 9.23 -19.39
CA THR A 172 -32.53 10.36 -20.12
C THR A 172 -32.00 11.40 -19.14
N TYR A 173 -30.72 11.70 -19.24
CA TYR A 173 -30.04 12.74 -18.48
C TYR A 173 -29.74 13.93 -19.39
N ILE A 174 -29.73 15.13 -18.83
CA ILE A 174 -29.35 16.36 -19.52
C ILE A 174 -27.91 16.73 -19.09
N VAL A 175 -27.05 16.92 -20.08
CA VAL A 175 -25.69 17.41 -19.81
C VAL A 175 -25.75 18.85 -19.35
N ARG A 176 -25.30 19.13 -18.13
CA ARG A 176 -25.34 20.46 -17.51
C ARG A 176 -24.00 21.16 -17.44
N GLY A 177 -22.90 20.44 -17.66
CA GLY A 177 -21.59 21.03 -17.58
C GLY A 177 -20.46 20.11 -17.96
N VAL A 178 -19.28 20.72 -18.12
CA VAL A 178 -18.01 20.03 -18.33
C VAL A 178 -16.98 20.62 -17.38
N TYR A 179 -16.29 19.76 -16.66
CA TYR A 179 -15.29 20.16 -15.66
C TYR A 179 -13.92 19.55 -15.94
N LYS A 180 -12.91 20.18 -15.36
CA LYS A 180 -11.54 19.69 -15.25
C LYS A 180 -11.11 19.66 -13.77
N ILE A 181 -10.48 18.56 -13.36
CA ILE A 181 -9.94 18.44 -12.01
C ILE A 181 -8.56 19.10 -12.00
N PRO A 182 -8.31 20.08 -11.09
CA PRO A 182 -7.06 20.86 -11.13
C PRO A 182 -5.80 20.09 -10.74
N GLY A 183 -5.96 18.92 -10.11
CA GLY A 183 -4.86 18.08 -9.64
C GLY A 183 -5.37 16.76 -9.12
N LYS A 184 -4.55 16.02 -8.37
CA LYS A 184 -5.00 14.76 -7.76
C LYS A 184 -6.06 15.02 -6.69
N SER A 185 -7.06 14.16 -6.66
CA SER A 185 -8.16 14.21 -5.71
C SER A 185 -8.55 12.81 -5.24
N VAL A 186 -9.18 12.72 -4.09
CA VAL A 186 -9.77 11.48 -3.56
C VAL A 186 -11.05 11.07 -4.30
N VAL A 187 -11.60 11.99 -5.11
CA VAL A 187 -12.72 11.75 -6.02
C VAL A 187 -12.31 12.26 -7.39
N MET A 188 -12.12 11.36 -8.34
CA MET A 188 -11.69 11.67 -9.72
C MET A 188 -12.64 11.02 -10.72
N PRO A 189 -13.91 11.46 -10.79
CA PRO A 189 -14.90 10.85 -11.66
C PRO A 189 -14.72 11.27 -13.11
N ASP A 190 -15.08 10.37 -14.03
CA ASP A 190 -15.27 10.69 -15.44
C ASP A 190 -16.58 11.45 -15.67
N VAL A 191 -17.58 11.10 -14.87
CA VAL A 191 -18.92 11.66 -14.93
C VAL A 191 -19.48 11.77 -13.52
N VAL A 192 -20.18 12.88 -13.23
CA VAL A 192 -20.94 13.08 -11.99
C VAL A 192 -22.42 13.18 -12.32
N THR A 193 -23.24 12.43 -11.57
CA THR A 193 -24.72 12.48 -11.67
C THR A 193 -25.33 12.85 -10.34
N ASN A 194 -26.58 13.31 -10.35
CA ASN A 194 -27.36 13.53 -9.13
C ASN A 194 -28.38 12.40 -8.85
N SER A 195 -28.13 11.19 -9.36
CA SER A 195 -29.03 10.03 -9.16
C SER A 195 -29.22 9.64 -7.70
N ILE A 196 -28.29 10.00 -6.82
CA ILE A 196 -28.38 9.77 -5.37
C ILE A 196 -29.55 10.49 -4.71
N GLU A 197 -30.00 11.63 -5.25
CA GLU A 197 -31.07 12.43 -4.65
C GLU A 197 -32.40 11.63 -4.55
N GLU A 198 -32.70 10.81 -5.55
CA GLU A 198 -33.87 9.94 -5.52
C GLU A 198 -33.75 8.84 -4.43
N SER A 199 -32.55 8.29 -4.28
CA SER A 199 -32.29 7.29 -3.25
C SER A 199 -32.36 7.91 -1.85
N LEU A 200 -31.85 9.13 -1.67
CA LEU A 200 -31.93 9.87 -0.41
C LEU A 200 -33.36 10.18 -0.03
N GLU A 201 -34.19 10.60 -1.00
CA GLU A 201 -35.61 10.88 -0.74
C GLU A 201 -36.40 9.62 -0.34
N ARG A 202 -36.14 8.49 -1.02
CA ARG A 202 -36.78 7.21 -0.64
C ARG A 202 -36.36 6.72 0.75
N ASN A 203 -35.12 7.03 1.17
CA ASN A 203 -34.57 6.58 2.44
C ASN A 203 -34.46 7.66 3.52
N LYS A 204 -35.17 8.81 3.33
CA LYS A 204 -35.04 9.98 4.21
C LYS A 204 -35.33 9.71 5.69
N ASP A 205 -36.13 8.70 6.00
CA ASP A 205 -36.54 8.31 7.36
C ASP A 205 -35.81 7.04 7.85
N HIS A 206 -34.93 6.45 7.00
CA HIS A 206 -34.25 5.20 7.32
C HIS A 206 -32.88 5.43 7.97
N TRP A 207 -32.54 4.59 8.91
CA TRP A 207 -31.26 4.58 9.62
C TRP A 207 -30.22 3.62 9.02
N GLY A 208 -30.43 3.15 7.80
CA GLY A 208 -29.46 2.31 7.07
C GLY A 208 -28.23 3.12 6.67
N PHE A 209 -27.03 2.53 6.80
CA PHE A 209 -25.75 3.16 6.49
C PHE A 209 -25.38 2.93 5.02
N ASN A 210 -25.87 3.77 4.12
CA ASN A 210 -25.75 3.56 2.67
C ASN A 210 -24.97 4.64 1.94
N TYR A 211 -24.65 5.77 2.59
CA TYR A 211 -24.11 6.95 1.89
C TYR A 211 -22.86 7.49 2.57
N GLY A 212 -21.84 7.82 1.79
CA GLY A 212 -20.75 8.67 2.24
C GLY A 212 -21.29 10.05 2.63
N LEU A 213 -20.75 10.68 3.67
CA LEU A 213 -21.18 11.99 4.15
C LEU A 213 -20.00 12.90 4.42
N MET A 214 -20.01 14.04 3.75
CA MET A 214 -19.12 15.18 4.04
C MET A 214 -19.89 16.30 4.69
N LEU A 215 -19.26 16.98 5.65
CA LEU A 215 -19.75 18.18 6.31
C LEU A 215 -18.79 19.34 6.05
N LYS A 216 -19.31 20.51 5.75
CA LYS A 216 -18.59 21.78 5.75
C LYS A 216 -18.93 22.52 7.02
N LEU A 217 -17.96 22.78 7.88
CA LEU A 217 -18.13 23.46 9.13
C LEU A 217 -17.84 24.95 9.01
N LYS A 218 -18.51 25.78 9.81
CA LYS A 218 -18.23 27.22 9.83
C LYS A 218 -16.80 27.50 10.31
N LYS A 219 -16.33 26.76 11.31
CA LYS A 219 -14.95 26.82 11.82
C LYS A 219 -14.39 25.42 12.00
N LYS A 220 -13.11 25.23 11.73
CA LYS A 220 -12.39 23.95 11.92
C LYS A 220 -12.54 23.42 13.36
N ASN A 221 -12.49 24.30 14.33
CA ASN A 221 -12.55 23.95 15.75
C ASN A 221 -13.95 23.53 16.23
N ASP A 222 -14.99 23.63 15.40
CA ASP A 222 -16.35 23.19 15.75
C ASP A 222 -16.53 21.66 15.64
N ALA A 223 -15.56 20.92 15.10
CA ALA A 223 -15.64 19.47 14.89
C ALA A 223 -15.99 18.66 16.16
N PRO A 224 -15.43 18.94 17.35
CA PRO A 224 -15.81 18.23 18.57
C PRO A 224 -17.26 18.48 18.98
N LEU A 225 -17.80 19.69 18.76
CA LEU A 225 -19.19 20.06 19.05
C LEU A 225 -20.14 19.35 18.08
N VAL A 226 -19.78 19.27 16.81
CA VAL A 226 -20.53 18.53 15.78
C VAL A 226 -20.52 17.03 16.10
N LYS A 227 -19.39 16.48 16.50
CA LYS A 227 -19.32 15.07 16.95
C LYS A 227 -20.28 14.80 18.10
N LYS A 228 -20.26 15.66 19.13
CA LYS A 228 -21.18 15.54 20.28
C LYS A 228 -22.64 15.58 19.83
N ALA A 229 -23.01 16.51 18.97
CA ALA A 229 -24.37 16.61 18.43
C ALA A 229 -24.78 15.35 17.63
N LEU A 230 -23.87 14.77 16.85
CA LEU A 230 -24.12 13.51 16.14
C LEU A 230 -24.34 12.35 17.12
N ASP A 231 -23.50 12.20 18.13
CA ASP A 231 -23.64 11.15 19.15
C ASP A 231 -24.99 11.29 19.90
N GLU A 232 -25.42 12.52 20.21
CA GLU A 232 -26.73 12.82 20.80
C GLU A 232 -27.89 12.47 19.86
N ILE A 233 -27.79 12.78 18.58
CA ILE A 233 -28.82 12.43 17.57
C ILE A 233 -28.99 10.90 17.51
N PHE A 234 -27.91 10.15 17.47
CA PHE A 234 -27.99 8.69 17.46
C PHE A 234 -28.60 8.13 18.74
N LEU A 235 -28.24 8.68 19.90
CA LEU A 235 -28.83 8.25 21.16
C LEU A 235 -30.32 8.57 21.23
N GLU A 236 -30.69 9.83 20.99
CA GLU A 236 -32.06 10.32 21.21
C GLU A 236 -33.04 9.87 20.10
N LYS A 237 -32.61 9.96 18.83
CA LYS A 237 -33.50 9.75 17.67
C LYS A 237 -33.47 8.33 17.14
N ASN A 238 -32.40 7.55 17.42
CA ASN A 238 -32.29 6.15 17.01
C ASN A 238 -32.46 5.22 18.19
N TYR A 239 -31.53 5.17 19.14
CA TYR A 239 -31.50 4.20 20.21
C TYR A 239 -32.71 4.28 21.16
N LYS A 240 -33.04 5.46 21.69
CA LYS A 240 -34.20 5.63 22.57
C LYS A 240 -35.53 5.36 21.85
N ARG A 241 -35.58 5.64 20.52
CA ARG A 241 -36.74 5.31 19.70
C ARG A 241 -36.88 3.79 19.55
N GLN A 242 -35.80 3.09 19.23
CA GLN A 242 -35.81 1.64 19.10
C GLN A 242 -36.16 0.97 20.44
N ALA A 243 -35.58 1.39 21.55
CA ALA A 243 -35.90 0.89 22.88
C ALA A 243 -37.39 1.01 23.20
N ARG A 244 -38.00 2.16 22.87
CA ARG A 244 -39.46 2.37 23.05
C ARG A 244 -40.29 1.45 22.16
N ASN A 245 -39.90 1.24 20.93
CA ASN A 245 -40.57 0.35 19.99
C ASN A 245 -40.54 -1.11 20.45
N GLU A 246 -39.44 -1.53 21.11
CA GLU A 246 -39.25 -2.84 21.69
C GLU A 246 -39.89 -2.97 23.10
N GLY A 247 -40.50 -1.91 23.63
CA GLY A 247 -41.05 -1.88 25.00
C GLY A 247 -39.98 -2.01 26.10
N MET A 248 -38.74 -1.62 25.84
CA MET A 248 -37.60 -1.74 26.74
C MET A 248 -37.20 -0.39 27.35
N THR A 249 -36.60 -0.44 28.54
CA THR A 249 -35.85 0.71 29.07
C THR A 249 -34.57 0.85 28.28
N ILE A 250 -33.99 2.06 28.22
CA ILE A 250 -32.76 2.30 27.47
C ILE A 250 -31.58 1.47 28.03
N GLU A 251 -31.56 1.26 29.37
CA GLU A 251 -30.52 0.47 30.04
C GLU A 251 -30.60 -1.00 29.62
N LEU A 252 -31.82 -1.56 29.56
CA LEU A 252 -32.05 -2.93 29.09
C LEU A 252 -31.74 -3.05 27.60
N PHE A 253 -32.10 -2.05 26.80
CA PHE A 253 -31.82 -2.02 25.36
C PHE A 253 -30.29 -2.00 25.11
N ILE A 254 -29.53 -1.15 25.82
CA ILE A 254 -28.07 -1.11 25.74
C ILE A 254 -27.45 -2.43 26.20
N LYS A 255 -27.96 -3.03 27.26
CA LYS A 255 -27.49 -4.33 27.73
C LYS A 255 -27.70 -5.44 26.69
N THR A 256 -28.79 -5.40 25.96
CA THR A 256 -29.21 -6.40 24.97
C THR A 256 -28.50 -6.16 23.62
N TYR A 257 -28.57 -4.93 23.13
CA TYR A 257 -28.11 -4.56 21.79
C TYR A 257 -26.74 -3.85 21.77
N GLY A 258 -26.13 -3.60 22.92
CA GLY A 258 -24.84 -2.94 23.09
C GLY A 258 -24.92 -1.43 23.12
N GLU A 259 -23.77 -0.80 23.36
CA GLU A 259 -23.64 0.67 23.43
C GLU A 259 -24.04 1.35 22.12
N PRO A 260 -24.62 2.59 22.18
CA PRO A 260 -24.85 3.40 21.00
C PRO A 260 -23.59 3.57 20.18
N LEU A 261 -23.78 3.62 18.86
CA LEU A 261 -22.66 3.92 17.98
C LEU A 261 -22.03 5.27 18.32
N LYS A 262 -20.72 5.38 18.15
CA LYS A 262 -19.97 6.63 18.31
C LYS A 262 -19.53 7.15 16.96
N THR A 263 -19.81 8.39 16.68
CA THR A 263 -19.40 9.01 15.44
C THR A 263 -17.92 9.39 15.46
N ILE A 264 -17.29 9.33 14.31
CA ILE A 264 -15.91 9.76 14.07
C ILE A 264 -15.98 10.88 13.03
N VAL A 265 -15.57 12.09 13.44
CA VAL A 265 -15.52 13.25 12.54
C VAL A 265 -14.05 13.52 12.21
N VAL A 266 -13.65 13.25 10.97
CA VAL A 266 -12.27 13.29 10.51
C VAL A 266 -12.06 14.49 9.59
N PRO A 267 -11.00 15.31 9.80
CA PRO A 267 -10.62 16.33 8.84
C PRO A 267 -10.37 15.72 7.46
N PHE A 268 -10.94 16.32 6.42
CA PHE A 268 -10.80 15.85 5.04
C PHE A 268 -9.32 15.74 4.60
N GLU A 269 -8.50 16.72 4.98
CA GLU A 269 -7.06 16.74 4.66
C GLU A 269 -6.27 15.51 5.15
N ASN A 270 -6.77 14.85 6.22
CA ASN A 270 -6.13 13.69 6.83
C ASN A 270 -6.80 12.37 6.45
N SER A 271 -7.89 12.41 5.73
CA SER A 271 -8.74 11.25 5.51
C SER A 271 -8.03 10.14 4.73
N ARG A 272 -7.27 10.49 3.68
CA ARG A 272 -6.62 9.52 2.79
C ARG A 272 -5.53 8.68 3.46
N LEU A 273 -4.71 9.29 4.32
CA LEU A 273 -3.51 8.65 4.88
C LEU A 273 -3.68 8.12 6.31
N HIS A 274 -4.71 8.57 7.04
CA HIS A 274 -4.83 8.32 8.48
C HIS A 274 -6.00 7.43 8.86
N ASN A 275 -6.81 6.96 7.91
CA ASN A 275 -8.01 6.18 8.18
C ASN A 275 -7.95 4.79 7.54
N GLU A 276 -8.36 3.79 8.31
CA GLU A 276 -8.51 2.41 7.85
C GLU A 276 -9.82 2.23 7.04
N SER A 277 -10.89 2.96 7.42
CA SER A 277 -12.15 3.01 6.69
C SER A 277 -12.24 4.32 5.92
N TYR A 278 -12.65 4.26 4.65
CA TYR A 278 -12.57 5.39 3.77
C TYR A 278 -13.72 5.37 2.74
N PRO A 279 -14.54 6.43 2.69
CA PRO A 279 -15.73 6.42 1.85
C PRO A 279 -15.48 6.90 0.41
N PHE A 280 -14.25 7.13 0.00
CA PHE A 280 -13.96 7.65 -1.33
C PHE A 280 -13.42 6.58 -2.27
N PRO A 281 -13.86 6.58 -3.54
CA PRO A 281 -13.59 5.48 -4.48
C PRO A 281 -12.12 5.38 -4.95
N GLU A 282 -11.31 6.43 -4.83
CA GLU A 282 -9.86 6.37 -5.14
C GLU A 282 -9.03 5.64 -4.06
N GLY A 283 -9.68 5.15 -3.01
CA GLY A 283 -9.09 4.35 -1.96
C GLY A 283 -8.17 5.11 -1.00
N THR A 284 -7.58 4.37 -0.07
CA THR A 284 -6.68 4.90 0.97
C THR A 284 -5.22 4.76 0.58
N GLY A 285 -4.41 5.74 0.96
CA GLY A 285 -2.97 5.57 1.07
C GLY A 285 -2.60 4.95 2.43
N SER A 286 -1.42 4.38 2.54
CA SER A 286 -0.90 3.85 3.80
C SER A 286 0.20 4.74 4.34
N LEU A 287 -0.11 5.53 5.36
CA LEU A 287 0.90 6.36 6.06
C LEU A 287 2.02 5.50 6.66
N GLN A 288 1.67 4.31 7.15
CA GLN A 288 2.66 3.38 7.71
C GLN A 288 3.64 2.92 6.62
N PHE A 289 3.14 2.51 5.46
CA PHE A 289 3.98 2.11 4.32
C PHE A 289 4.87 3.28 3.85
N LEU A 290 4.30 4.47 3.76
CA LEU A 290 5.02 5.68 3.36
C LEU A 290 6.17 6.02 4.32
N ARG A 291 5.93 5.93 5.65
CA ARG A 291 6.96 6.13 6.67
C ARG A 291 8.04 5.07 6.64
N ILE A 292 7.67 3.80 6.44
CA ILE A 292 8.62 2.70 6.32
C ILE A 292 9.50 2.91 5.09
N LEU A 293 8.92 3.19 3.93
CA LEU A 293 9.66 3.43 2.68
C LEU A 293 10.64 4.59 2.83
N MET A 294 10.20 5.71 3.38
CA MET A 294 11.06 6.87 3.64
C MET A 294 12.17 6.53 4.64
N GLY A 295 11.85 5.86 5.75
CA GLY A 295 12.82 5.45 6.75
C GLY A 295 13.90 4.51 6.19
N LEU A 296 13.49 3.51 5.42
CA LEU A 296 14.43 2.58 4.76
C LEU A 296 15.32 3.30 3.74
N SER A 297 14.76 4.22 2.95
CA SER A 297 15.54 5.01 1.99
C SER A 297 16.56 5.93 2.66
N VAL A 298 16.20 6.52 3.80
CA VAL A 298 17.15 7.31 4.63
C VAL A 298 18.26 6.41 5.17
N VAL A 299 17.95 5.20 5.66
CA VAL A 299 18.96 4.24 6.14
C VAL A 299 19.92 3.83 5.02
N ILE A 300 19.41 3.59 3.81
CA ILE A 300 20.24 3.25 2.63
C ILE A 300 21.13 4.44 2.25
N LEU A 301 20.62 5.66 2.26
CA LEU A 301 21.43 6.87 2.02
C LEU A 301 22.52 7.02 3.08
N LEU A 302 22.18 6.84 4.36
CA LEU A 302 23.16 6.87 5.46
C LEU A 302 24.24 5.80 5.29
N LEU A 303 23.87 4.59 4.87
CA LEU A 303 24.82 3.52 4.53
C LEU A 303 25.78 3.97 3.42
N SER A 304 25.26 4.59 2.36
CA SER A 304 26.05 5.14 1.26
C SER A 304 27.01 6.24 1.71
N ILE A 305 26.55 7.14 2.58
CA ILE A 305 27.35 8.21 3.17
C ILE A 305 28.45 7.63 4.06
N VAL A 306 28.12 6.69 4.93
CA VAL A 306 29.09 5.98 5.80
C VAL A 306 30.15 5.29 4.95
N ASN A 307 29.74 4.63 3.87
CA ASN A 307 30.68 4.03 2.93
C ASN A 307 31.62 5.08 2.30
N TYR A 308 31.06 6.19 1.83
CA TYR A 308 31.85 7.29 1.29
C TYR A 308 32.85 7.85 2.32
N ILE A 309 32.43 8.13 3.55
CA ILE A 309 33.28 8.62 4.63
C ILE A 309 34.42 7.63 4.92
N ASN A 310 34.13 6.35 4.98
CA ASN A 310 35.13 5.30 5.17
C ASN A 310 36.20 5.36 4.08
N LEU A 311 35.77 5.44 2.83
CA LEU A 311 36.64 5.45 1.68
C LEU A 311 37.44 6.77 1.57
N ALA A 312 36.77 7.90 1.80
CA ALA A 312 37.41 9.22 1.80
C ALA A 312 38.48 9.32 2.90
N THR A 313 38.17 8.84 4.11
CA THR A 313 39.13 8.81 5.21
C THR A 313 40.31 7.88 4.91
N ALA A 314 40.06 6.73 4.29
CA ALA A 314 41.13 5.80 3.86
C ALA A 314 42.06 6.45 2.82
N ASN A 315 41.50 7.13 1.82
CA ASN A 315 42.27 7.82 0.78
C ASN A 315 43.00 9.06 1.33
N ALA A 316 42.45 9.73 2.34
CA ALA A 316 43.03 10.88 3.02
C ALA A 316 44.42 10.57 3.61
N ILE A 317 44.65 9.37 4.12
CA ILE A 317 45.91 8.95 4.64
C ILE A 317 46.98 8.86 3.52
N LYS A 318 46.60 8.44 2.30
CA LYS A 318 47.52 8.46 1.13
C LYS A 318 47.95 9.89 0.76
N ARG A 319 47.07 10.88 1.02
CA ARG A 319 47.31 12.30 0.70
C ARG A 319 47.91 13.12 1.85
N ALA A 320 48.23 12.47 2.96
CA ALA A 320 48.78 13.15 4.14
C ALA A 320 50.09 13.90 3.83
N LYS A 321 50.99 13.30 3.03
CA LYS A 321 52.21 13.97 2.59
C LYS A 321 51.94 15.24 1.78
N GLU A 322 50.98 15.21 0.85
CA GLU A 322 50.51 16.35 0.07
C GLU A 322 50.01 17.47 0.99
N VAL A 323 49.20 17.13 1.99
CA VAL A 323 48.67 18.09 2.96
C VAL A 323 49.80 18.65 3.85
N GLY A 324 50.71 17.79 4.28
CA GLY A 324 51.90 18.22 5.06
C GLY A 324 52.76 19.22 4.33
N VAL A 325 53.09 18.97 3.07
CA VAL A 325 53.86 19.91 2.22
C VAL A 325 53.14 21.25 2.07
N ARG A 326 51.81 21.24 1.83
CA ARG A 326 51.01 22.46 1.73
C ARG A 326 51.02 23.29 3.02
N LYS A 327 50.94 22.64 4.18
CA LYS A 327 51.05 23.32 5.47
C LYS A 327 52.41 24.01 5.66
N ILE A 328 53.52 23.33 5.24
CA ILE A 328 54.86 23.90 5.29
C ILE A 328 54.96 25.15 4.41
N ILE A 329 54.30 25.14 3.23
CA ILE A 329 54.30 26.26 2.29
C ILE A 329 53.30 27.36 2.76
N GLY A 330 52.64 27.21 3.91
CA GLY A 330 51.83 28.26 4.54
C GLY A 330 50.30 28.11 4.32
N ALA A 331 49.81 26.96 3.82
CA ALA A 331 48.36 26.78 3.69
C ALA A 331 47.67 26.69 5.07
N THR A 332 46.64 27.50 5.28
CA THR A 332 45.85 27.52 6.49
C THR A 332 44.95 26.28 6.59
N LYS A 333 44.62 25.88 7.82
CA LYS A 333 43.69 24.79 8.08
C LYS A 333 42.33 24.98 7.35
N ARG A 334 41.82 26.21 7.33
CA ARG A 334 40.56 26.57 6.64
C ARG A 334 40.64 26.32 5.12
N GLN A 335 41.77 26.69 4.50
CA GLN A 335 41.97 26.46 3.05
C GLN A 335 41.95 24.97 2.70
N ILE A 336 42.58 24.14 3.53
CA ILE A 336 42.60 22.70 3.35
C ILE A 336 41.20 22.09 3.50
N VAL A 337 40.47 22.49 4.56
CA VAL A 337 39.08 22.04 4.77
C VAL A 337 38.21 22.43 3.58
N LEU A 338 38.24 23.69 3.14
CA LEU A 338 37.44 24.17 2.01
C LEU A 338 37.74 23.40 0.71
N GLN A 339 39.00 23.07 0.45
CA GLN A 339 39.38 22.27 -0.72
C GLN A 339 38.78 20.86 -0.67
N PHE A 340 38.89 20.17 0.47
CA PHE A 340 38.33 18.82 0.59
C PHE A 340 36.79 18.80 0.55
N VAL A 341 36.13 19.82 1.14
CA VAL A 341 34.67 19.99 1.03
C VAL A 341 34.28 20.26 -0.42
N PHE A 342 35.05 21.05 -1.16
CA PHE A 342 34.81 21.30 -2.58
C PHE A 342 34.97 20.03 -3.44
N GLU A 343 36.03 19.24 -3.21
CA GLU A 343 36.20 17.91 -3.87
C GLU A 343 35.03 16.99 -3.57
N THR A 344 34.55 16.96 -2.31
CA THR A 344 33.34 16.19 -1.93
C THR A 344 32.11 16.72 -2.65
N ALA A 345 31.91 18.05 -2.72
CA ALA A 345 30.77 18.66 -3.41
C ALA A 345 30.71 18.25 -4.90
N LEU A 346 31.89 18.23 -5.57
CA LEU A 346 31.97 17.74 -6.96
C LEU A 346 31.62 16.24 -7.06
N THR A 347 32.12 15.41 -6.15
CA THR A 347 31.78 13.99 -6.12
C THR A 347 30.27 13.80 -5.93
N MET A 348 29.65 14.55 -4.98
CA MET A 348 28.22 14.51 -4.73
C MET A 348 27.40 14.98 -5.93
N LEU A 349 27.90 16.02 -6.64
CA LEU A 349 27.25 16.49 -7.87
C LEU A 349 27.20 15.41 -8.95
N PHE A 350 28.32 14.73 -9.19
CA PHE A 350 28.35 13.61 -10.14
C PHE A 350 27.45 12.46 -9.70
N ALA A 351 27.44 12.13 -8.38
CA ALA A 351 26.56 11.12 -7.83
C ALA A 351 25.08 11.50 -7.96
N LEU A 352 24.72 12.77 -7.75
CA LEU A 352 23.36 13.28 -7.92
C LEU A 352 22.92 13.21 -9.39
N LEU A 353 23.77 13.64 -10.33
CA LEU A 353 23.47 13.58 -11.75
C LEU A 353 23.25 12.11 -12.20
N LEU A 354 24.10 11.20 -11.76
CA LEU A 354 23.94 9.78 -12.06
C LEU A 354 22.69 9.20 -11.39
N ALA A 355 22.37 9.63 -10.16
CA ALA A 355 21.14 9.23 -9.47
C ALA A 355 19.89 9.67 -10.24
N LEU A 356 19.86 10.88 -10.78
CA LEU A 356 18.76 11.37 -11.61
C LEU A 356 18.60 10.52 -12.88
N VAL A 357 19.72 10.14 -13.53
CA VAL A 357 19.68 9.23 -14.69
C VAL A 357 19.11 7.86 -14.28
N ILE A 358 19.58 7.29 -13.16
CA ILE A 358 19.05 6.01 -12.64
C ILE A 358 17.56 6.12 -12.39
N VAL A 359 17.10 7.20 -11.74
CA VAL A 359 15.68 7.41 -11.44
C VAL A 359 14.87 7.54 -12.72
N GLU A 360 15.28 8.36 -13.68
CA GLU A 360 14.56 8.57 -14.95
C GLU A 360 14.39 7.27 -15.72
N VAL A 361 15.45 6.48 -15.86
CA VAL A 361 15.41 5.18 -16.56
C VAL A 361 14.53 4.15 -15.82
N SER A 362 14.52 4.18 -14.49
CA SER A 362 13.77 3.22 -13.67
C SER A 362 12.34 3.68 -13.35
N LEU A 363 12.01 4.94 -13.60
CA LEU A 363 10.71 5.55 -13.23
C LEU A 363 9.50 4.86 -13.87
N PRO A 364 9.52 4.44 -15.15
CA PRO A 364 8.42 3.71 -15.74
C PRO A 364 8.10 2.39 -14.99
N PHE A 365 9.14 1.64 -14.61
CA PHE A 365 8.98 0.39 -13.85
C PHE A 365 8.44 0.67 -12.42
N TYR A 366 8.92 1.74 -11.78
CA TYR A 366 8.47 2.15 -10.47
C TYR A 366 7.02 2.62 -10.49
N ASN A 367 6.61 3.36 -11.52
CA ASN A 367 5.24 3.79 -11.76
C ASN A 367 4.30 2.61 -11.96
N GLN A 368 4.68 1.64 -12.80
CA GLN A 368 3.92 0.41 -13.00
C GLN A 368 3.79 -0.40 -11.70
N PHE A 369 4.88 -0.49 -10.93
CA PHE A 369 4.91 -1.21 -9.65
C PHE A 369 3.97 -0.59 -8.61
N LEU A 370 3.93 0.74 -8.49
CA LEU A 370 3.08 1.45 -7.53
C LEU A 370 1.68 1.77 -8.08
N ASN A 371 1.43 1.50 -9.35
CA ASN A 371 0.24 1.96 -10.07
C ASN A 371 0.06 3.48 -9.92
N LYS A 372 1.11 4.24 -10.26
CA LYS A 372 1.19 5.70 -10.13
C LYS A 372 1.76 6.33 -11.40
N GLU A 373 1.61 7.64 -11.48
CA GLU A 373 2.18 8.49 -12.55
C GLU A 373 3.11 9.54 -11.94
N LEU A 374 4.20 9.08 -11.35
CA LEU A 374 5.21 9.95 -10.76
C LEU A 374 6.08 10.57 -11.86
N VAL A 375 6.46 11.82 -11.68
CA VAL A 375 7.32 12.57 -12.61
C VAL A 375 8.41 13.33 -11.86
N LEU A 376 9.59 13.50 -12.48
CA LEU A 376 10.69 14.31 -11.96
C LEU A 376 10.44 15.80 -12.22
N ALA A 377 9.37 16.34 -11.65
CA ALA A 377 8.98 17.72 -11.89
C ALA A 377 8.41 18.39 -10.63
N GLY A 378 8.35 19.72 -10.66
CA GLY A 378 7.76 20.54 -9.62
C GLY A 378 8.77 21.28 -8.74
N SER A 379 8.42 22.51 -8.35
CA SER A 379 9.30 23.38 -7.53
C SER A 379 9.67 22.76 -6.18
N GLN A 380 8.72 22.07 -5.56
CA GLN A 380 8.95 21.35 -4.30
C GLN A 380 10.00 20.26 -4.44
N PHE A 381 9.96 19.49 -5.52
CA PHE A 381 10.93 18.42 -5.80
C PHE A 381 12.35 19.00 -5.98
N TYR A 382 12.51 20.06 -6.78
CA TYR A 382 13.82 20.69 -6.98
C TYR A 382 14.38 21.29 -5.68
N LEU A 383 13.53 21.92 -4.86
CA LEU A 383 13.94 22.42 -3.54
C LEU A 383 14.45 21.27 -2.64
N GLN A 384 13.73 20.14 -2.62
CA GLN A 384 14.13 18.96 -1.86
C GLN A 384 15.47 18.41 -2.34
N LEU A 385 15.72 18.35 -3.66
CA LEU A 385 17.02 17.95 -4.22
C LEU A 385 18.15 18.84 -3.75
N VAL A 386 17.95 20.17 -3.76
CA VAL A 386 18.96 21.14 -3.26
C VAL A 386 19.23 20.92 -1.78
N VAL A 387 18.19 20.72 -0.97
CA VAL A 387 18.33 20.44 0.48
C VAL A 387 19.09 19.15 0.71
N ILE A 388 18.74 18.07 0.02
CA ILE A 388 19.42 16.77 0.09
C ILE A 388 20.90 16.96 -0.28
N PHE A 389 21.18 17.63 -1.37
CA PHE A 389 22.56 17.88 -1.84
C PHE A 389 23.40 18.63 -0.81
N ILE A 390 22.87 19.71 -0.22
CA ILE A 390 23.55 20.49 0.81
C ILE A 390 23.81 19.64 2.07
N LEU A 391 22.79 18.91 2.54
CA LEU A 391 22.91 18.02 3.70
C LEU A 391 23.98 16.95 3.47
N MET A 392 24.03 16.37 2.28
CA MET A 392 25.03 15.37 1.93
C MET A 392 26.45 15.95 1.96
N ILE A 393 26.66 17.14 1.45
CA ILE A 393 27.98 17.83 1.50
C ILE A 393 28.38 18.06 2.95
N ILE A 394 27.47 18.53 3.79
CA ILE A 394 27.75 18.80 5.21
C ILE A 394 28.12 17.49 5.94
N VAL A 395 27.28 16.47 5.84
CA VAL A 395 27.45 15.22 6.60
C VAL A 395 28.68 14.44 6.12
N SER A 396 28.88 14.32 4.80
CA SER A 396 29.94 13.49 4.23
C SER A 396 31.24 14.26 3.94
N GLY A 397 31.19 15.60 3.77
CA GLY A 397 32.36 16.40 3.42
C GLY A 397 33.10 16.99 4.60
N VAL A 398 32.35 17.55 5.58
CA VAL A 398 32.97 18.28 6.68
C VAL A 398 33.80 17.37 7.59
N PHE A 399 33.26 16.20 7.93
CA PHE A 399 33.97 15.29 8.83
C PHE A 399 35.32 14.80 8.30
N PRO A 400 35.46 14.22 7.09
CA PRO A 400 36.75 13.83 6.54
C PRO A 400 37.69 15.01 6.35
N ALA A 401 37.17 16.18 5.93
CA ALA A 401 37.99 17.39 5.72
C ALA A 401 38.62 17.88 7.03
N VAL A 402 37.85 17.93 8.12
CA VAL A 402 38.37 18.31 9.44
C VAL A 402 39.37 17.27 9.94
N TYR A 403 39.08 15.99 9.77
CA TYR A 403 39.99 14.90 10.15
C TYR A 403 41.38 15.05 9.48
N ILE A 404 41.41 15.28 8.15
CA ILE A 404 42.64 15.44 7.39
C ILE A 404 43.37 16.73 7.78
N SER A 405 42.64 17.81 7.98
CA SER A 405 43.22 19.11 8.31
C SER A 405 43.92 19.13 9.69
N ASN A 406 43.62 18.15 10.59
CA ASN A 406 44.24 18.03 11.90
C ASN A 406 45.55 17.25 11.91
N PHE A 407 46.01 16.72 10.77
CA PHE A 407 47.28 15.99 10.72
C PHE A 407 48.49 16.93 11.07
N GLU A 408 49.31 16.45 12.03
CA GLU A 408 50.56 17.14 12.43
C GLU A 408 51.66 16.92 11.39
N VAL A 409 52.23 18.01 10.95
CA VAL A 409 53.23 18.01 9.87
C VAL A 409 54.42 17.14 10.18
N LEU A 410 54.95 17.20 11.42
CA LEU A 410 56.13 16.43 11.86
C LEU A 410 55.89 14.92 11.81
N ASN A 411 54.74 14.47 12.26
CA ASN A 411 54.36 13.07 12.27
C ASN A 411 54.14 12.54 10.85
N VAL A 412 53.64 13.39 9.96
CA VAL A 412 53.42 13.09 8.54
C VAL A 412 54.74 12.90 7.80
N LEU A 413 55.74 13.72 8.05
CA LEU A 413 57.08 13.64 7.37
C LEU A 413 57.90 12.48 7.88
N LYS A 414 57.78 12.12 9.20
CA LYS A 414 58.46 10.95 9.79
C LYS A 414 57.81 9.61 9.45
N GLY A 415 56.70 9.60 8.70
CA GLY A 415 55.98 8.34 8.33
C GLY A 415 55.17 7.67 9.46
N ASN A 416 55.12 8.25 10.67
CA ASN A 416 54.55 7.63 11.87
C ASN A 416 53.03 7.87 12.08
N TYR A 417 52.36 8.56 11.18
CA TYR A 417 50.92 8.88 11.32
C TYR A 417 49.95 7.71 10.98
N SER A 418 50.50 6.60 10.52
CA SER A 418 49.71 5.40 10.15
C SER A 418 49.02 4.72 11.34
N HIS A 419 49.35 5.07 12.57
CA HIS A 419 48.93 4.42 13.80
C HIS A 419 47.97 5.24 14.64
N SER A 420 47.25 6.24 14.08
CA SER A 420 46.19 6.94 14.82
C SER A 420 45.09 5.96 15.23
N LYS A 421 45.06 5.60 16.53
CA LYS A 421 44.07 4.68 17.12
C LYS A 421 42.63 5.15 16.81
N ASN A 422 42.38 6.45 16.80
CA ASN A 422 41.06 7.03 16.59
C ASN A 422 40.53 6.83 15.15
N GLY A 423 41.40 6.94 14.13
CA GLY A 423 41.02 6.70 12.74
C GLY A 423 40.72 5.22 12.44
N LEU A 424 41.43 4.33 13.07
CA LEU A 424 41.18 2.89 12.95
C LEU A 424 39.86 2.50 13.62
N TRP A 425 39.62 3.01 14.83
CA TRP A 425 38.39 2.73 15.56
C TRP A 425 37.14 3.20 14.80
N LEU A 426 37.13 4.44 14.31
CA LEU A 426 36.02 4.99 13.54
C LEU A 426 35.67 4.12 12.33
N ARG A 427 36.67 3.77 11.52
CA ARG A 427 36.50 2.96 10.32
C ARG A 427 35.94 1.57 10.64
N ASN A 428 36.45 0.94 11.70
CA ASN A 428 35.96 -0.37 12.14
C ASN A 428 34.51 -0.30 12.62
N THR A 429 34.15 0.74 13.39
CA THR A 429 32.77 0.98 13.83
C THR A 429 31.82 1.19 12.64
N MET A 430 32.23 1.97 11.66
CA MET A 430 31.44 2.18 10.43
C MET A 430 31.24 0.88 9.64
N LEU A 431 32.25 0.00 9.57
CA LEU A 431 32.11 -1.31 8.93
C LEU A 431 31.15 -2.23 9.70
N VAL A 432 31.24 -2.24 11.02
CA VAL A 432 30.30 -2.98 11.87
C VAL A 432 28.88 -2.48 11.66
N LEU A 433 28.67 -1.17 11.58
CA LEU A 433 27.36 -0.57 11.29
C LEU A 433 26.83 -0.99 9.91
N GLN A 434 27.68 -1.02 8.89
CA GLN A 434 27.31 -1.51 7.56
C GLN A 434 26.85 -2.97 7.59
N PHE A 435 27.58 -3.85 8.29
CA PHE A 435 27.17 -5.24 8.46
C PHE A 435 25.86 -5.36 9.24
N SER A 436 25.67 -4.55 10.28
CA SER A 436 24.45 -4.53 11.06
C SER A 436 23.21 -4.15 10.22
N ILE A 437 23.35 -3.14 9.37
CA ILE A 437 22.28 -2.72 8.44
C ILE A 437 22.04 -3.83 7.39
N ALA A 438 23.08 -4.42 6.83
CA ALA A 438 22.94 -5.50 5.86
C ALA A 438 22.22 -6.72 6.46
N VAL A 439 22.56 -7.12 7.69
CA VAL A 439 21.86 -8.19 8.44
C VAL A 439 20.39 -7.87 8.61
N PHE A 440 20.06 -6.64 9.02
CA PHE A 440 18.67 -6.19 9.17
C PHE A 440 17.87 -6.39 7.88
N PHE A 441 18.41 -5.97 6.73
CA PHE A 441 17.72 -6.11 5.46
C PHE A 441 17.63 -7.56 4.98
N ILE A 442 18.66 -8.38 5.20
CA ILE A 442 18.63 -9.81 4.82
C ILE A 442 17.58 -10.55 5.63
N ILE A 443 17.57 -10.39 6.96
CA ILE A 443 16.57 -11.02 7.84
C ILE A 443 15.18 -10.51 7.45
N GLY A 444 15.02 -9.19 7.27
CA GLY A 444 13.76 -8.57 6.87
C GLY A 444 13.21 -9.14 5.57
N SER A 445 14.06 -9.27 4.56
CA SER A 445 13.67 -9.81 3.25
C SER A 445 13.24 -11.28 3.36
N ILE A 446 13.94 -12.11 4.15
CA ILE A 446 13.58 -13.52 4.33
C ILE A 446 12.24 -13.65 5.09
N VAL A 447 12.06 -12.92 6.18
CA VAL A 447 10.82 -13.01 6.98
C VAL A 447 9.62 -12.48 6.21
N VAL A 448 9.77 -11.35 5.50
CA VAL A 448 8.69 -10.83 4.65
C VAL A 448 8.34 -11.81 3.53
N TYR A 449 9.35 -12.41 2.89
CA TYR A 449 9.13 -13.45 1.89
C TYR A 449 8.35 -14.64 2.47
N GLN A 450 8.77 -15.16 3.63
CA GLN A 450 8.11 -16.29 4.29
C GLN A 450 6.66 -15.98 4.67
N GLN A 451 6.37 -14.77 5.20
CA GLN A 451 5.01 -14.36 5.54
C GLN A 451 4.11 -14.28 4.31
N VAL A 452 4.59 -13.67 3.23
CA VAL A 452 3.81 -13.55 2.00
C VAL A 452 3.58 -14.93 1.36
N GLN A 453 4.62 -15.78 1.36
CA GLN A 453 4.50 -17.15 0.85
C GLN A 453 3.50 -17.97 1.67
N PHE A 454 3.54 -17.86 3.00
CA PHE A 454 2.56 -18.46 3.89
C PHE A 454 1.12 -18.02 3.57
N MET A 455 0.92 -16.71 3.26
CA MET A 455 -0.40 -16.22 2.88
C MET A 455 -0.87 -16.77 1.53
N VAL A 456 0.02 -16.92 0.57
CA VAL A 456 -0.31 -17.44 -0.76
C VAL A 456 -0.61 -18.94 -0.74
N GLU A 457 0.09 -19.71 0.10
CA GLU A 457 -0.01 -21.17 0.17
C GLU A 457 -1.05 -21.69 1.19
N LYS A 458 -1.57 -20.80 2.04
CA LYS A 458 -2.53 -21.20 3.07
C LYS A 458 -3.82 -21.72 2.46
N ASP A 459 -4.33 -22.85 3.01
CA ASP A 459 -5.68 -23.34 2.71
C ASP A 459 -6.73 -22.27 3.06
N LEU A 460 -7.40 -21.76 2.06
CA LEU A 460 -8.41 -20.71 2.19
C LEU A 460 -9.75 -21.26 2.71
N GLY A 461 -9.91 -22.59 2.78
CA GLY A 461 -11.17 -23.24 3.14
C GLY A 461 -12.18 -23.25 2.00
N PHE A 462 -11.81 -22.80 0.81
CA PHE A 462 -12.59 -22.89 -0.43
C PHE A 462 -11.67 -23.17 -1.63
N ASN A 463 -12.26 -23.64 -2.73
CA ASN A 463 -11.57 -23.84 -4.01
C ASN A 463 -12.20 -22.94 -5.07
N GLY A 464 -11.48 -21.91 -5.47
CA GLY A 464 -11.90 -20.96 -6.53
C GLY A 464 -11.43 -21.34 -7.92
N SER A 465 -10.68 -22.44 -8.07
CA SER A 465 -10.18 -22.87 -9.38
C SER A 465 -11.34 -23.28 -10.28
N GLN A 466 -11.27 -22.93 -11.57
CA GLN A 466 -12.31 -23.20 -12.57
C GLN A 466 -13.65 -22.47 -12.31
N LEU A 467 -13.75 -21.65 -11.29
CA LEU A 467 -14.92 -20.81 -11.05
C LEU A 467 -14.75 -19.46 -11.74
N MET A 468 -15.57 -19.23 -12.74
CA MET A 468 -15.60 -17.99 -13.51
C MET A 468 -16.78 -17.15 -13.05
N SER A 469 -16.51 -15.95 -12.56
CA SER A 469 -17.50 -14.93 -12.20
C SER A 469 -17.70 -14.01 -13.41
N ILE A 470 -18.91 -13.96 -13.93
CA ILE A 470 -19.32 -13.12 -15.05
C ILE A 470 -20.10 -11.93 -14.50
N SER A 471 -19.72 -10.71 -14.87
CA SER A 471 -20.44 -9.50 -14.46
C SER A 471 -21.89 -9.53 -14.94
N PHE A 472 -22.84 -9.31 -14.04
CA PHE A 472 -24.27 -9.36 -14.30
C PHE A 472 -24.94 -8.06 -13.88
N ARG A 473 -25.16 -7.18 -14.86
CA ARG A 473 -25.70 -5.85 -14.64
C ARG A 473 -27.19 -5.89 -14.30
N ALA A 474 -27.59 -5.15 -13.28
CA ALA A 474 -29.00 -4.98 -12.94
C ALA A 474 -29.75 -4.23 -14.06
N GLN A 475 -30.95 -4.70 -14.39
CA GLN A 475 -31.90 -4.02 -15.28
C GLN A 475 -33.14 -3.68 -14.47
N LYS A 476 -33.55 -2.40 -14.48
CA LYS A 476 -34.61 -1.89 -13.59
C LYS A 476 -36.02 -2.46 -13.86
N ASP A 477 -36.29 -2.80 -15.11
CA ASP A 477 -37.66 -3.20 -15.54
C ASP A 477 -37.94 -4.70 -15.42
N LYS A 478 -36.93 -5.50 -15.04
CA LYS A 478 -37.07 -6.97 -14.87
C LYS A 478 -36.53 -7.36 -13.51
N GLY A 479 -37.25 -8.21 -12.80
CA GLY A 479 -36.75 -8.79 -11.58
C GLY A 479 -35.38 -9.44 -11.79
N GLN A 480 -34.37 -8.97 -11.06
CA GLN A 480 -32.99 -9.41 -11.28
C GLN A 480 -32.81 -10.92 -11.04
N PHE A 481 -33.56 -11.46 -10.06
CA PHE A 481 -33.52 -12.87 -9.76
C PHE A 481 -34.22 -13.72 -10.84
N GLU A 482 -35.38 -13.34 -11.32
CA GLU A 482 -36.11 -14.04 -12.38
C GLU A 482 -35.31 -14.04 -13.69
N ARG A 483 -34.65 -12.92 -14.00
CA ARG A 483 -33.74 -12.83 -15.13
C ARG A 483 -32.54 -13.78 -14.96
N TYR A 484 -31.94 -13.81 -13.78
CA TYR A 484 -30.86 -14.74 -13.45
C TYR A 484 -31.30 -16.19 -13.62
N GLU A 485 -32.44 -16.60 -13.07
CA GLU A 485 -32.93 -17.98 -13.18
C GLU A 485 -33.13 -18.43 -14.63
N SER A 486 -33.67 -17.54 -15.49
CA SER A 486 -33.81 -17.83 -16.91
C SER A 486 -32.45 -18.05 -17.61
N ILE A 487 -31.48 -17.19 -17.30
CA ILE A 487 -30.11 -17.27 -17.83
C ILE A 487 -29.41 -18.53 -17.33
N LYS A 488 -29.54 -18.86 -16.06
CA LYS A 488 -28.95 -20.05 -15.42
C LYS A 488 -29.34 -21.33 -16.13
N GLN A 489 -30.61 -21.48 -16.52
CA GLN A 489 -31.10 -22.68 -17.22
C GLN A 489 -30.45 -22.82 -18.62
N GLU A 490 -30.23 -21.71 -19.32
CA GLU A 490 -29.59 -21.74 -20.64
C GLU A 490 -28.05 -21.95 -20.51
N LEU A 491 -27.40 -21.33 -19.52
CA LEU A 491 -25.96 -21.53 -19.29
C LEU A 491 -25.61 -22.98 -18.97
N LYS A 492 -26.48 -23.68 -18.24
CA LYS A 492 -26.29 -25.10 -17.94
C LYS A 492 -26.32 -26.02 -19.16
N LYS A 493 -26.89 -25.58 -20.29
CA LYS A 493 -26.92 -26.34 -21.54
C LYS A 493 -25.62 -26.20 -22.35
N ILE A 494 -24.77 -25.25 -22.02
CA ILE A 494 -23.52 -25.00 -22.75
C ILE A 494 -22.51 -26.09 -22.41
N GLN A 495 -21.97 -26.75 -23.43
CA GLN A 495 -20.94 -27.76 -23.25
C GLN A 495 -19.72 -27.23 -22.50
N GLY A 496 -19.26 -27.95 -21.48
CA GLY A 496 -18.15 -27.56 -20.60
C GLY A 496 -18.56 -26.74 -19.38
N VAL A 497 -19.85 -26.39 -19.23
CA VAL A 497 -20.42 -25.81 -18.01
C VAL A 497 -20.83 -26.94 -17.07
N GLU A 498 -20.19 -27.03 -15.90
CA GLU A 498 -20.48 -28.06 -14.89
C GLU A 498 -21.56 -27.62 -13.91
N ALA A 499 -21.54 -26.36 -13.51
CA ALA A 499 -22.51 -25.79 -12.57
C ALA A 499 -22.61 -24.26 -12.76
N VAL A 500 -23.78 -23.73 -12.37
CA VAL A 500 -24.07 -22.28 -12.42
C VAL A 500 -24.75 -21.88 -11.12
N SER A 501 -24.29 -20.83 -10.49
CA SER A 501 -24.88 -20.23 -9.30
C SER A 501 -24.64 -18.71 -9.30
N ALA A 502 -25.32 -17.98 -8.42
CA ALA A 502 -25.09 -16.57 -8.22
C ALA A 502 -24.98 -16.23 -6.74
N ALA A 503 -24.36 -15.10 -6.46
CA ALA A 503 -24.25 -14.57 -5.11
C ALA A 503 -24.40 -13.05 -5.10
N ALA A 504 -24.93 -12.53 -4.02
CA ALA A 504 -24.91 -11.11 -3.69
C ALA A 504 -23.66 -10.73 -2.89
N PHE A 505 -22.55 -11.41 -3.16
CA PHE A 505 -21.22 -11.14 -2.61
C PHE A 505 -20.15 -11.66 -3.58
N SER A 506 -18.97 -11.10 -3.47
CA SER A 506 -17.80 -11.53 -4.25
C SER A 506 -16.67 -11.98 -3.33
N ILE A 507 -16.07 -13.15 -3.64
CA ILE A 507 -14.88 -13.63 -2.93
C ILE A 507 -13.68 -12.74 -3.32
N GLY A 508 -12.91 -12.33 -2.30
CA GLY A 508 -11.80 -11.39 -2.47
C GLY A 508 -12.23 -9.92 -2.40
N ASN A 509 -13.50 -9.65 -2.19
CA ASN A 509 -14.00 -8.30 -1.97
C ASN A 509 -14.48 -8.14 -0.52
N ASP A 510 -14.16 -7.00 0.11
CA ASP A 510 -14.58 -6.70 1.48
C ASP A 510 -16.03 -6.20 1.58
N TRP A 511 -16.65 -5.96 0.44
CA TRP A 511 -18.00 -5.45 0.42
C TRP A 511 -19.00 -6.54 0.79
N SER A 512 -19.67 -6.35 1.92
CA SER A 512 -20.74 -7.23 2.37
C SER A 512 -21.67 -6.49 3.33
N SER A 513 -22.94 -6.80 3.26
CA SER A 513 -23.90 -6.32 4.25
C SER A 513 -23.57 -6.92 5.63
N ARG A 514 -23.75 -6.13 6.67
CA ARG A 514 -23.57 -6.54 8.06
C ARG A 514 -24.80 -6.16 8.86
N GLY A 515 -25.19 -7.02 9.79
CA GLY A 515 -26.32 -6.75 10.68
C GLY A 515 -26.15 -7.45 12.01
N GLY A 516 -27.07 -7.19 12.91
CA GLY A 516 -27.10 -7.78 14.24
C GLY A 516 -27.78 -9.14 14.25
N LEU A 517 -27.11 -10.15 14.81
CA LEU A 517 -27.66 -11.47 15.11
C LEU A 517 -27.93 -11.57 16.60
N HIS A 518 -29.17 -11.94 16.95
CA HIS A 518 -29.59 -12.24 18.30
C HIS A 518 -29.87 -13.71 18.48
N TYR A 519 -29.43 -14.23 19.64
CA TYR A 519 -29.78 -15.56 20.06
C TYR A 519 -30.00 -15.61 21.58
N LYS A 520 -31.22 -15.83 22.00
CA LYS A 520 -31.63 -15.88 23.44
C LYS A 520 -31.19 -14.61 24.17
N ASN A 521 -30.51 -14.77 25.31
CA ASN A 521 -29.99 -13.68 26.16
C ASN A 521 -28.53 -13.31 25.83
N ASN A 522 -27.96 -13.84 24.73
CA ASN A 522 -26.61 -13.49 24.33
C ASN A 522 -26.59 -12.05 23.80
N PRO A 523 -25.48 -11.32 23.99
CA PRO A 523 -25.32 -10.01 23.37
C PRO A 523 -25.45 -10.12 21.85
N GLU A 524 -26.04 -9.14 21.22
CA GLU A 524 -26.07 -9.06 19.76
C GLU A 524 -24.68 -9.09 19.16
N VAL A 525 -24.49 -9.89 18.13
CA VAL A 525 -23.23 -10.03 17.41
C VAL A 525 -23.40 -9.47 16.01
N ILE A 526 -22.50 -8.58 15.60
CA ILE A 526 -22.43 -8.10 14.21
C ILE A 526 -21.93 -9.25 13.34
N ILE A 527 -22.76 -9.67 12.41
CA ILE A 527 -22.49 -10.78 11.52
C ILE A 527 -22.53 -10.33 10.06
N GLN A 528 -21.67 -10.91 9.24
CA GLN A 528 -21.60 -10.67 7.81
C GLN A 528 -22.70 -11.49 7.13
N GLN A 529 -23.49 -10.84 6.32
CA GLN A 529 -24.60 -11.45 5.59
C GLN A 529 -24.21 -11.76 4.16
N LEU A 530 -24.45 -13.00 3.75
CA LEU A 530 -24.07 -13.52 2.44
C LEU A 530 -25.28 -14.20 1.79
N GLY A 531 -25.87 -13.55 0.78
CA GLY A 531 -26.93 -14.14 -0.05
C GLY A 531 -26.35 -14.92 -1.20
N SER A 532 -26.75 -16.17 -1.38
CA SER A 532 -26.34 -17.00 -2.52
C SER A 532 -27.46 -17.89 -3.00
N ASP A 533 -27.39 -18.28 -4.27
CA ASP A 533 -28.25 -19.32 -4.81
C ASP A 533 -27.76 -20.72 -4.38
N PHE A 534 -28.60 -21.71 -4.55
CA PHE A 534 -28.29 -23.10 -4.27
C PHE A 534 -27.04 -23.58 -4.99
N GLY A 535 -26.26 -24.43 -4.32
CA GLY A 535 -25.05 -25.01 -4.89
C GLY A 535 -23.82 -24.10 -4.87
N MET A 536 -23.92 -22.81 -4.49
CA MET A 536 -22.77 -21.90 -4.49
C MET A 536 -21.68 -22.34 -3.52
N LEU A 537 -22.02 -22.68 -2.28
CA LEU A 537 -21.04 -23.13 -1.28
C LEU A 537 -20.41 -24.46 -1.65
N GLU A 538 -21.19 -25.35 -2.25
CA GLU A 538 -20.72 -26.62 -2.78
C GLU A 538 -19.78 -26.44 -3.96
N MET A 539 -20.09 -25.52 -4.88
CA MET A 539 -19.19 -25.17 -6.00
C MET A 539 -17.86 -24.61 -5.50
N LEU A 540 -17.89 -23.84 -4.44
CA LEU A 540 -16.71 -23.34 -3.76
C LEU A 540 -15.95 -24.43 -2.97
N GLY A 541 -16.51 -25.64 -2.83
CA GLY A 541 -15.90 -26.72 -2.05
C GLY A 541 -15.89 -26.46 -0.54
N VAL A 542 -16.76 -25.56 -0.07
CA VAL A 542 -16.91 -25.28 1.37
C VAL A 542 -17.46 -26.52 2.07
N LYS A 543 -16.81 -26.95 3.15
CA LYS A 543 -17.18 -28.18 3.86
C LYS A 543 -18.33 -27.93 4.83
N LEU A 544 -19.34 -28.79 4.78
CA LEU A 544 -20.41 -28.87 5.78
C LEU A 544 -19.88 -29.59 7.03
N LEU A 545 -20.06 -29.01 8.21
CA LEU A 545 -19.66 -29.61 9.49
C LEU A 545 -20.82 -30.27 10.21
N LYS A 546 -22.00 -29.65 10.18
CA LYS A 546 -23.21 -30.15 10.84
C LYS A 546 -24.44 -29.79 10.01
N GLY A 547 -25.48 -30.62 10.07
CA GLY A 547 -26.74 -30.38 9.37
C GLY A 547 -26.65 -30.62 7.86
N ARG A 548 -27.25 -29.77 7.06
CA ARG A 548 -27.32 -29.87 5.60
C ARG A 548 -27.13 -28.49 4.94
N PHE A 549 -26.79 -28.48 3.67
CA PHE A 549 -26.89 -27.29 2.83
C PHE A 549 -28.34 -26.88 2.53
N LEU A 550 -28.54 -25.67 2.09
CA LEU A 550 -29.82 -25.20 1.53
C LEU A 550 -30.08 -25.90 0.21
N THR A 551 -31.34 -26.25 -0.04
CA THR A 551 -31.75 -27.02 -1.23
C THR A 551 -33.06 -26.51 -1.82
N ASP A 552 -33.20 -26.61 -3.14
CA ASP A 552 -34.40 -26.27 -3.90
C ASP A 552 -35.60 -27.17 -3.62
N LYS A 553 -35.35 -28.34 -2.96
CA LYS A 553 -36.41 -29.29 -2.60
C LYS A 553 -37.29 -28.85 -1.44
N LEU A 554 -36.86 -27.83 -0.68
CA LEU A 554 -37.55 -27.33 0.50
C LEU A 554 -37.84 -25.83 0.38
N VAL A 555 -39.13 -25.47 0.29
CA VAL A 555 -39.54 -24.06 0.17
C VAL A 555 -39.05 -23.23 1.35
N SER A 556 -38.98 -23.77 2.56
CA SER A 556 -38.46 -23.04 3.74
C SER A 556 -37.01 -22.58 3.58
N ASP A 557 -36.20 -23.18 2.68
CA ASP A 557 -34.83 -22.80 2.43
C ASP A 557 -34.70 -21.48 1.66
N THR A 558 -35.77 -21.05 0.98
CA THR A 558 -35.84 -19.73 0.33
C THR A 558 -36.47 -18.67 1.21
N ILE A 559 -37.04 -19.04 2.39
CA ILE A 559 -37.83 -18.12 3.20
C ILE A 559 -37.20 -17.91 4.59
N SER A 560 -36.88 -18.96 5.33
CA SER A 560 -36.61 -18.88 6.77
C SER A 560 -35.46 -19.77 7.25
N ASN A 561 -34.81 -20.51 6.37
CA ASN A 561 -33.67 -21.36 6.74
C ASN A 561 -32.35 -20.71 6.37
N VAL A 562 -31.35 -20.90 7.24
CA VAL A 562 -30.02 -20.29 7.06
C VAL A 562 -28.91 -21.25 7.43
N LEU A 563 -27.69 -20.96 6.93
CA LEU A 563 -26.47 -21.60 7.37
C LEU A 563 -25.60 -20.57 8.15
N LEU A 564 -24.80 -21.09 9.07
CA LEU A 564 -23.80 -20.30 9.80
C LEU A 564 -22.40 -20.86 9.52
N ASN A 565 -21.35 -19.99 9.59
CA ASN A 565 -20.00 -20.51 9.71
C ASN A 565 -19.68 -20.87 11.17
N GLU A 566 -18.53 -21.54 11.41
CA GLU A 566 -18.10 -21.92 12.76
C GLU A 566 -17.98 -20.75 13.72
N VAL A 567 -17.51 -19.58 13.22
CA VAL A 567 -17.37 -18.38 14.05
C VAL A 567 -18.75 -17.90 14.52
N ALA A 568 -19.72 -17.80 13.63
CA ALA A 568 -21.10 -17.41 13.97
C ALA A 568 -21.75 -18.45 14.91
N ALA A 569 -21.58 -19.72 14.64
CA ALA A 569 -22.10 -20.79 15.48
C ALA A 569 -21.55 -20.75 16.92
N LYS A 570 -20.25 -20.43 17.08
CA LYS A 570 -19.62 -20.25 18.40
C LYS A 570 -20.23 -19.10 19.21
N THR A 571 -20.68 -18.02 18.57
CA THR A 571 -21.31 -16.89 19.26
C THR A 571 -22.63 -17.26 19.91
N MET A 572 -23.30 -18.32 19.43
CA MET A 572 -24.54 -18.82 20.04
C MET A 572 -24.28 -19.54 21.38
N ASN A 573 -23.04 -19.92 21.68
CA ASN A 573 -22.66 -20.72 22.87
C ASN A 573 -23.48 -22.00 23.03
N GLU A 574 -23.83 -22.65 21.90
CA GLU A 574 -24.61 -23.89 21.85
C GLU A 574 -23.75 -25.06 21.34
N LYS A 575 -23.86 -26.23 21.97
CA LYS A 575 -23.20 -27.46 21.50
C LYS A 575 -23.70 -27.90 20.13
N ASN A 576 -24.98 -27.72 19.86
CA ASN A 576 -25.58 -28.01 18.58
C ASN A 576 -26.44 -26.81 18.11
N PRO A 577 -25.94 -25.94 17.24
CA PRO A 577 -26.68 -24.79 16.71
C PRO A 577 -27.73 -25.16 15.66
N VAL A 578 -27.67 -26.40 15.07
CA VAL A 578 -28.63 -26.86 14.07
C VAL A 578 -30.01 -27.02 14.72
N ASP A 579 -31.06 -26.68 13.98
CA ASP A 579 -32.46 -26.60 14.38
C ASP A 579 -32.82 -25.52 15.42
N LYS A 580 -31.86 -24.65 15.76
CA LYS A 580 -32.15 -23.49 16.62
C LYS A 580 -32.68 -22.34 15.79
N ILE A 581 -33.53 -21.52 16.45
CA ILE A 581 -34.07 -20.30 15.86
C ILE A 581 -33.19 -19.12 16.34
N ILE A 582 -32.71 -18.32 15.40
CA ILE A 582 -32.01 -17.09 15.63
C ILE A 582 -32.88 -15.91 15.20
N ASP A 583 -32.65 -14.74 15.78
CA ASP A 583 -33.23 -13.48 15.34
C ASP A 583 -32.18 -12.69 14.55
N TRP A 584 -32.54 -12.30 13.35
CA TRP A 584 -31.74 -11.47 12.48
C TRP A 584 -32.54 -10.22 12.07
N GLN A 585 -32.18 -9.07 12.62
CA GLN A 585 -32.85 -7.79 12.34
C GLN A 585 -34.38 -7.83 12.59
N GLY A 586 -34.82 -8.56 13.62
CA GLY A 586 -36.24 -8.69 13.98
C GLY A 586 -36.99 -9.83 13.28
N GLU A 587 -36.32 -10.53 12.34
CA GLU A 587 -36.90 -11.68 11.65
C GLU A 587 -36.27 -13.00 12.18
N LYS A 588 -37.12 -14.04 12.27
CA LYS A 588 -36.72 -15.34 12.83
C LYS A 588 -36.27 -16.31 11.76
N TYR A 589 -35.06 -16.84 11.90
CA TYR A 589 -34.51 -17.82 10.96
C TYR A 589 -34.11 -19.11 11.68
N LYS A 590 -34.32 -20.26 11.02
CA LYS A 590 -33.90 -21.58 11.50
C LYS A 590 -32.53 -21.93 10.95
N VAL A 591 -31.59 -22.25 11.82
CA VAL A 591 -30.26 -22.72 11.43
C VAL A 591 -30.39 -24.19 10.97
N VAL A 592 -30.12 -24.47 9.69
CA VAL A 592 -30.20 -25.84 9.14
C VAL A 592 -28.86 -26.51 8.95
N GLY A 593 -27.76 -25.74 9.04
CA GLY A 593 -26.42 -26.29 8.96
C GLY A 593 -25.34 -25.33 9.39
N VAL A 594 -24.18 -25.89 9.65
CA VAL A 594 -22.95 -25.16 9.97
C VAL A 594 -21.86 -25.55 8.99
N VAL A 595 -21.28 -24.58 8.32
CA VAL A 595 -20.17 -24.75 7.37
C VAL A 595 -18.84 -24.43 8.03
N LYS A 596 -17.78 -25.07 7.54
CA LYS A 596 -16.40 -24.76 7.96
C LYS A 596 -16.06 -23.30 7.63
N ASN A 597 -15.25 -22.71 8.48
CA ASN A 597 -14.71 -21.36 8.20
C ASN A 597 -13.92 -21.34 6.90
N PHE A 598 -14.13 -20.29 6.12
CA PHE A 598 -13.36 -20.01 4.92
C PHE A 598 -13.11 -18.51 4.78
N HIS A 599 -12.11 -18.14 4.01
CA HIS A 599 -11.70 -16.75 3.82
C HIS A 599 -12.46 -16.12 2.66
N CYS A 600 -13.48 -15.31 2.94
CA CYS A 600 -14.13 -14.48 1.92
C CYS A 600 -13.30 -13.24 1.56
N SER A 601 -12.63 -12.66 2.55
CA SER A 601 -11.72 -11.52 2.45
C SER A 601 -10.26 -11.99 2.52
N GLY A 602 -9.32 -11.05 2.40
CA GLY A 602 -7.89 -11.38 2.48
C GLY A 602 -7.45 -11.99 3.82
N LEU A 603 -6.32 -12.68 3.80
CA LEU A 603 -5.71 -13.30 4.98
C LEU A 603 -5.12 -12.30 5.99
N ASP A 604 -5.14 -11.02 5.67
CA ASP A 604 -4.82 -9.91 6.57
C ASP A 604 -5.99 -9.55 7.50
N LYS A 605 -7.12 -10.24 7.38
CA LYS A 605 -8.32 -10.06 8.21
C LYS A 605 -8.72 -11.35 8.90
N GLU A 606 -9.33 -11.22 10.08
CA GLU A 606 -9.93 -12.34 10.79
C GLU A 606 -11.18 -12.83 10.04
N ILE A 607 -11.48 -14.12 10.16
CA ILE A 607 -12.72 -14.67 9.63
C ILE A 607 -13.87 -14.15 10.47
N SER A 608 -14.72 -13.33 9.86
CA SER A 608 -15.91 -12.78 10.51
C SER A 608 -16.97 -13.86 10.78
N PRO A 609 -17.84 -13.66 11.78
CA PRO A 609 -19.09 -14.42 11.86
C PRO A 609 -19.89 -14.20 10.56
N MET A 610 -20.41 -15.29 9.95
CA MET A 610 -21.14 -15.27 8.67
C MET A 610 -22.45 -16.01 8.77
N ILE A 611 -23.49 -15.43 8.15
CA ILE A 611 -24.79 -16.06 7.94
C ILE A 611 -25.09 -16.13 6.44
N PHE A 612 -25.52 -17.28 5.96
CA PHE A 612 -25.81 -17.53 4.56
C PHE A 612 -27.31 -17.72 4.37
N PHE A 613 -27.88 -16.89 3.52
CA PHE A 613 -29.28 -16.93 3.09
C PHE A 613 -29.36 -17.36 1.63
N HIS A 614 -30.49 -17.93 1.24
CA HIS A 614 -30.83 -17.99 -0.17
C HIS A 614 -31.13 -16.56 -0.70
N ILE A 615 -30.79 -16.26 -1.94
CA ILE A 615 -30.97 -14.93 -2.54
C ILE A 615 -32.42 -14.43 -2.39
N ASN A 616 -33.42 -15.33 -2.46
CA ASN A 616 -34.82 -14.98 -2.32
C ASN A 616 -35.31 -14.71 -0.89
N THR A 617 -34.51 -15.05 0.11
CA THR A 617 -34.89 -14.86 1.51
C THR A 617 -35.12 -13.38 1.84
N GLN A 618 -34.36 -12.49 1.20
CA GLN A 618 -34.48 -11.05 1.44
C GLN A 618 -34.56 -10.27 0.13
N LYS A 619 -35.49 -9.33 0.05
CA LYS A 619 -35.75 -8.52 -1.17
C LYS A 619 -34.51 -7.78 -1.67
N TRP A 620 -33.67 -7.28 -0.75
CA TRP A 620 -32.51 -6.53 -1.16
C TRP A 620 -31.42 -7.44 -1.78
N THR A 621 -31.29 -8.71 -1.40
CA THR A 621 -30.36 -9.65 -2.01
C THR A 621 -30.74 -10.01 -3.44
N GLN A 622 -32.05 -10.04 -3.75
CA GLN A 622 -32.53 -10.27 -5.12
C GLN A 622 -32.06 -9.19 -6.09
N GLY A 623 -32.06 -7.91 -5.65
CA GLY A 623 -31.63 -6.79 -6.46
C GLY A 623 -30.12 -6.62 -6.57
N ASN A 624 -29.36 -7.30 -5.72
CA ASN A 624 -27.90 -7.13 -5.61
C ASN A 624 -27.12 -8.33 -6.17
N ILE A 625 -27.66 -9.03 -7.17
CA ILE A 625 -26.91 -10.04 -7.92
C ILE A 625 -26.02 -9.31 -8.94
N GLU A 626 -24.75 -9.16 -8.61
CA GLU A 626 -23.78 -8.44 -9.45
C GLU A 626 -22.98 -9.38 -10.35
N SER A 627 -23.00 -10.69 -10.08
CA SER A 627 -22.26 -11.67 -10.87
C SER A 627 -22.93 -13.04 -10.88
N ILE A 628 -22.76 -13.72 -12.00
CA ILE A 628 -23.10 -15.14 -12.16
C ILE A 628 -21.80 -15.95 -12.14
N THR A 629 -21.71 -16.91 -11.23
CA THR A 629 -20.55 -17.79 -11.12
C THR A 629 -20.82 -19.08 -11.88
N VAL A 630 -19.94 -19.41 -12.82
CA VAL A 630 -20.00 -20.59 -13.66
C VAL A 630 -18.79 -21.47 -13.37
N LYS A 631 -19.02 -22.73 -13.04
CA LYS A 631 -17.96 -23.73 -12.96
C LYS A 631 -17.69 -24.29 -14.35
N VAL A 632 -16.49 -24.08 -14.85
CA VAL A 632 -16.07 -24.50 -16.20
C VAL A 632 -15.16 -25.71 -16.10
N SER A 633 -15.38 -26.67 -17.00
CA SER A 633 -14.49 -27.84 -17.13
C SER A 633 -13.10 -27.41 -17.57
N PRO A 634 -12.02 -27.97 -17.00
CA PRO A 634 -10.66 -27.66 -17.44
C PRO A 634 -10.40 -28.14 -18.88
N LYS A 635 -11.18 -29.12 -19.35
CA LYS A 635 -11.11 -29.61 -20.71
C LYS A 635 -11.82 -28.63 -21.63
N ASP A 636 -11.14 -28.16 -22.63
CA ASP A 636 -11.66 -27.20 -23.65
C ASP A 636 -12.17 -25.86 -23.07
N MET A 637 -11.54 -25.38 -22.00
CA MET A 637 -11.93 -24.16 -21.27
C MET A 637 -12.09 -22.94 -22.19
N GLN A 638 -11.17 -22.73 -23.14
CA GLN A 638 -11.26 -21.60 -24.08
C GLN A 638 -12.51 -21.68 -24.99
N GLN A 639 -12.87 -22.87 -25.43
CA GLN A 639 -14.05 -23.08 -26.24
C GLN A 639 -15.32 -22.81 -25.42
N THR A 640 -15.36 -23.28 -24.19
CA THR A 640 -16.47 -23.02 -23.26
C THR A 640 -16.63 -21.51 -23.01
N ILE A 641 -15.52 -20.77 -22.74
CA ILE A 641 -15.55 -19.31 -22.54
C ILE A 641 -16.06 -18.61 -23.80
N SER A 642 -15.64 -19.05 -25.00
CA SER A 642 -16.10 -18.47 -26.27
C SER A 642 -17.61 -18.70 -26.47
N SER A 643 -18.11 -19.87 -26.14
CA SER A 643 -19.54 -20.20 -26.19
C SER A 643 -20.35 -19.37 -25.21
N LEU A 644 -19.86 -19.21 -23.97
CA LEU A 644 -20.44 -18.35 -22.95
C LEU A 644 -20.49 -16.90 -23.41
N LYS A 645 -19.40 -16.38 -24.00
CA LYS A 645 -19.33 -15.01 -24.54
C LYS A 645 -20.37 -14.80 -25.66
N ASN A 646 -20.45 -15.73 -26.60
CA ASN A 646 -21.39 -15.66 -27.72
C ASN A 646 -22.85 -15.69 -27.23
N PHE A 647 -23.15 -16.59 -26.30
CA PHE A 647 -24.46 -16.65 -25.66
C PHE A 647 -24.80 -15.34 -24.94
N TRP A 648 -23.85 -14.81 -24.16
CA TRP A 648 -24.04 -13.61 -23.36
C TRP A 648 -24.36 -12.39 -24.21
N ILE A 649 -23.53 -12.10 -25.21
CA ILE A 649 -23.74 -10.97 -26.11
C ILE A 649 -25.05 -11.07 -26.87
N LYS A 650 -25.46 -12.28 -27.26
CA LYS A 650 -26.68 -12.48 -28.04
C LYS A 650 -27.96 -12.44 -27.19
N ASN A 651 -27.92 -12.96 -25.97
CA ASN A 651 -29.14 -13.26 -25.19
C ASN A 651 -29.25 -12.55 -23.85
N VAL A 652 -28.15 -12.01 -23.32
CA VAL A 652 -28.12 -11.44 -21.97
C VAL A 652 -27.93 -9.94 -21.99
N ASP A 653 -26.84 -9.48 -22.59
CA ASP A 653 -26.51 -8.05 -22.68
C ASP A 653 -25.64 -7.78 -23.92
N ALA A 654 -26.27 -7.19 -24.92
CA ALA A 654 -25.62 -6.83 -26.19
C ALA A 654 -24.87 -5.49 -26.10
N GLU A 655 -25.21 -4.66 -25.12
CA GLU A 655 -24.69 -3.29 -25.00
C GLU A 655 -23.47 -3.19 -24.08
N TYR A 656 -23.26 -4.21 -23.24
CA TYR A 656 -22.15 -4.25 -22.31
C TYR A 656 -21.19 -5.39 -22.64
N PRO A 657 -19.88 -5.18 -22.58
CA PRO A 657 -18.90 -6.21 -22.90
C PRO A 657 -19.03 -7.41 -21.96
N PHE A 658 -18.74 -8.58 -22.50
CA PHE A 658 -18.63 -9.79 -21.69
C PHE A 658 -17.40 -9.71 -20.80
N GLU A 659 -17.61 -9.28 -19.55
CA GLU A 659 -16.55 -9.20 -18.55
C GLU A 659 -16.64 -10.39 -17.59
N TYR A 660 -15.53 -11.05 -17.42
CA TYR A 660 -15.41 -12.16 -16.47
C TYR A 660 -14.06 -12.14 -15.77
N SER A 661 -14.00 -12.78 -14.63
CA SER A 661 -12.77 -13.03 -13.88
C SER A 661 -12.84 -14.38 -13.19
N PHE A 662 -11.70 -15.00 -12.91
CA PHE A 662 -11.65 -16.20 -12.11
C PHE A 662 -11.63 -15.86 -10.62
N VAL A 663 -12.36 -16.64 -9.82
CA VAL A 663 -12.53 -16.41 -8.37
C VAL A 663 -11.18 -16.49 -7.65
N ASP A 664 -10.30 -17.42 -8.02
CA ASP A 664 -8.94 -17.53 -7.48
C ASP A 664 -8.10 -16.27 -7.80
N LYS A 665 -8.19 -15.74 -9.01
CA LYS A 665 -7.51 -14.50 -9.41
C LYS A 665 -8.06 -13.27 -8.69
N ASN A 666 -9.37 -13.22 -8.46
CA ASN A 666 -9.99 -12.14 -7.69
C ASN A 666 -9.49 -12.16 -6.26
N PHE A 667 -9.44 -13.34 -5.65
CA PHE A 667 -8.91 -13.48 -4.30
C PHE A 667 -7.42 -13.12 -4.23
N ALA A 668 -6.62 -13.51 -5.23
CA ALA A 668 -5.19 -13.18 -5.29
C ALA A 668 -4.91 -11.66 -5.28
N ARG A 669 -5.85 -10.82 -5.73
CA ARG A 669 -5.73 -9.35 -5.63
C ARG A 669 -5.64 -8.86 -4.19
N THR A 670 -6.19 -9.61 -3.23
CA THR A 670 -6.18 -9.23 -1.81
C THR A 670 -4.78 -9.19 -1.21
N TYR A 671 -3.83 -10.01 -1.70
CA TYR A 671 -2.44 -9.99 -1.24
C TYR A 671 -1.47 -9.32 -2.18
N LYS A 672 -1.92 -8.75 -3.30
CA LYS A 672 -1.02 -8.07 -4.22
C LYS A 672 -0.19 -6.98 -3.55
N LYS A 673 -0.79 -6.21 -2.65
CA LYS A 673 -0.06 -5.18 -1.87
C LYS A 673 1.08 -5.76 -1.02
N TYR A 674 0.95 -7.00 -0.54
CA TYR A 674 1.99 -7.69 0.25
C TYR A 674 3.05 -8.30 -0.64
N GLU A 675 2.66 -8.81 -1.82
CA GLU A 675 3.62 -9.21 -2.85
C GLU A 675 4.47 -8.03 -3.32
N ASP A 676 3.85 -6.88 -3.51
CA ASP A 676 4.55 -5.64 -3.86
C ASP A 676 5.51 -5.21 -2.74
N GLN A 677 5.09 -5.30 -1.47
CA GLN A 677 5.98 -5.06 -0.33
C GLN A 677 7.16 -6.06 -0.32
N ARG A 678 6.92 -7.36 -0.53
CA ARG A 678 7.96 -8.39 -0.63
C ARG A 678 8.98 -8.05 -1.72
N ASN A 679 8.50 -7.69 -2.91
CA ASN A 679 9.34 -7.35 -4.05
C ASN A 679 10.17 -6.08 -3.77
N LEU A 680 9.58 -5.08 -3.12
CA LEU A 680 10.28 -3.88 -2.69
C LEU A 680 11.38 -4.21 -1.66
N PHE A 681 11.08 -5.00 -0.64
CA PHE A 681 12.07 -5.42 0.35
C PHE A 681 13.21 -6.21 -0.29
N ALA A 682 12.91 -7.09 -1.24
CA ALA A 682 13.93 -7.83 -1.99
C ALA A 682 14.83 -6.89 -2.80
N LEU A 683 14.26 -5.89 -3.49
CA LEU A 683 15.01 -4.89 -4.22
C LEU A 683 15.92 -4.06 -3.30
N LEU A 684 15.37 -3.56 -2.19
CA LEU A 684 16.13 -2.79 -1.20
C LEU A 684 17.26 -3.63 -0.59
N ASN A 685 17.03 -4.92 -0.35
CA ASN A 685 18.06 -5.84 0.13
C ASN A 685 19.21 -5.97 -0.86
N VAL A 686 18.92 -6.14 -2.16
CA VAL A 686 19.96 -6.18 -3.21
C VAL A 686 20.78 -4.88 -3.20
N VAL A 687 20.11 -3.72 -3.13
CA VAL A 687 20.76 -2.41 -3.06
C VAL A 687 21.70 -2.30 -1.86
N VAL A 688 21.23 -2.69 -0.68
CA VAL A 688 22.03 -2.64 0.57
C VAL A 688 23.23 -3.57 0.49
N ILE A 689 23.05 -4.79 -0.04
CA ILE A 689 24.14 -5.75 -0.23
C ILE A 689 25.18 -5.17 -1.20
N LEU A 690 24.78 -4.58 -2.32
CA LEU A 690 25.71 -3.96 -3.28
C LEU A 690 26.52 -2.83 -2.63
N ILE A 691 25.88 -1.95 -1.86
CA ILE A 691 26.59 -0.87 -1.16
C ILE A 691 27.57 -1.43 -0.12
N ALA A 692 27.14 -2.45 0.64
CA ALA A 692 28.00 -3.11 1.63
C ALA A 692 29.20 -3.81 0.97
N VAL A 693 28.99 -4.50 -0.16
CA VAL A 693 30.04 -5.14 -0.96
C VAL A 693 31.04 -4.11 -1.48
N PHE A 694 30.58 -2.99 -2.05
CA PHE A 694 31.46 -1.91 -2.52
C PHE A 694 32.32 -1.35 -1.39
N GLY A 695 31.72 -1.11 -0.22
CA GLY A 695 32.43 -0.62 0.96
C GLY A 695 33.47 -1.60 1.48
N LEU A 696 33.08 -2.85 1.65
CA LEU A 696 33.97 -3.90 2.11
C LEU A 696 35.14 -4.14 1.14
N PHE A 697 34.85 -4.21 -0.16
CA PHE A 697 35.86 -4.43 -1.20
C PHE A 697 36.91 -3.32 -1.18
N ALA A 698 36.47 -2.06 -1.11
CA ALA A 698 37.38 -0.92 -1.12
C ALA A 698 38.19 -0.82 0.18
N LEU A 699 37.57 -1.08 1.34
CA LEU A 699 38.29 -1.12 2.63
C LEU A 699 39.27 -2.28 2.71
N ALA A 700 38.88 -3.47 2.25
CA ALA A 700 39.79 -4.64 2.21
C ALA A 700 40.99 -4.35 1.29
N SER A 701 40.75 -3.80 0.08
CA SER A 701 41.79 -3.42 -0.85
C SER A 701 42.80 -2.45 -0.22
N PHE A 702 42.29 -1.39 0.42
CA PHE A 702 43.11 -0.40 1.08
C PHE A 702 43.88 -0.95 2.28
N SER A 703 43.23 -1.75 3.13
CA SER A 703 43.89 -2.36 4.30
C SER A 703 45.02 -3.30 3.90
N MET A 704 44.84 -4.06 2.82
CA MET A 704 45.82 -4.99 2.31
C MET A 704 47.00 -4.30 1.60
N GLU A 705 46.74 -3.23 0.82
CA GLU A 705 47.79 -2.42 0.22
C GLU A 705 48.76 -1.83 1.27
N ARG A 706 48.25 -1.48 2.44
CA ARG A 706 49.08 -0.97 3.55
C ARG A 706 49.97 -2.03 4.21
N ARG A 707 49.54 -3.29 4.18
CA ARG A 707 50.25 -4.42 4.77
C ARG A 707 51.19 -5.11 3.76
N LEU A 708 51.30 -4.59 2.54
CA LEU A 708 52.10 -5.20 1.48
C LEU A 708 53.55 -5.43 1.89
N LYS A 709 54.21 -4.46 2.58
CA LYS A 709 55.61 -4.59 3.07
C LYS A 709 55.69 -5.66 4.16
N GLU A 710 54.73 -5.69 5.10
CA GLU A 710 54.64 -6.73 6.14
C GLU A 710 54.41 -8.12 5.55
N ILE A 711 53.51 -8.22 4.56
CA ILE A 711 53.23 -9.50 3.88
C ILE A 711 54.44 -9.96 3.06
N ALA A 712 55.12 -9.04 2.38
CA ALA A 712 56.34 -9.33 1.64
C ALA A 712 57.44 -9.88 2.56
N ILE A 713 57.72 -9.22 3.71
CA ILE A 713 58.70 -9.68 4.70
C ILE A 713 58.33 -11.05 5.25
N ARG A 714 57.07 -11.27 5.64
CA ARG A 714 56.63 -12.57 6.17
C ARG A 714 56.75 -13.70 5.14
N LYS A 715 56.49 -13.39 3.86
CA LYS A 715 56.62 -14.34 2.76
C LYS A 715 58.08 -14.69 2.48
N THR A 716 59.02 -13.72 2.55
CA THR A 716 60.47 -14.00 2.46
C THR A 716 61.00 -14.85 3.63
N LEU A 717 60.37 -14.74 4.80
CA LEU A 717 60.64 -15.57 5.98
C LEU A 717 59.95 -16.95 5.96
N GLY A 718 59.31 -17.33 4.82
CA GLY A 718 58.75 -18.65 4.62
C GLY A 718 57.30 -18.81 5.09
N ALA A 719 56.53 -17.72 5.36
CA ALA A 719 55.13 -17.84 5.76
C ALA A 719 54.27 -18.40 4.63
N GLU A 720 53.52 -19.46 4.91
CA GLU A 720 52.56 -20.06 3.97
C GLU A 720 51.39 -19.10 3.64
N THR A 721 50.94 -19.16 2.39
CA THR A 721 49.82 -18.30 1.91
C THR A 721 48.57 -18.50 2.76
N ASN A 722 48.24 -19.73 3.16
CA ASN A 722 47.06 -20.03 3.96
C ASN A 722 47.08 -19.36 5.34
N ILE A 723 48.25 -19.27 5.98
CA ILE A 723 48.42 -18.60 7.29
C ILE A 723 48.17 -17.11 7.13
N LEU A 724 48.71 -16.51 6.07
CA LEU A 724 48.49 -15.08 5.76
C LEU A 724 47.03 -14.78 5.45
N LEU A 725 46.36 -15.63 4.66
CA LEU A 725 44.93 -15.47 4.36
C LEU A 725 44.07 -15.55 5.62
N LYS A 726 44.32 -16.49 6.52
CA LYS A 726 43.63 -16.64 7.79
C LYS A 726 43.80 -15.41 8.70
N GLU A 727 44.99 -14.89 8.79
CA GLU A 727 45.32 -13.74 9.63
C GLU A 727 44.66 -12.45 9.07
N LEU A 728 44.71 -12.25 7.76
CA LEU A 728 44.12 -11.09 7.08
C LEU A 728 42.58 -11.10 7.14
N SER A 729 41.97 -12.28 7.13
CA SER A 729 40.50 -12.41 7.19
C SER A 729 39.92 -12.33 8.59
N LYS A 730 40.67 -12.72 9.64
CA LYS A 730 40.21 -12.82 11.02
C LYS A 730 39.51 -11.57 11.53
N GLN A 731 40.06 -10.40 11.26
CA GLN A 731 39.50 -9.12 11.70
C GLN A 731 38.09 -8.85 11.08
N TYR A 732 37.89 -9.19 9.82
CA TYR A 732 36.61 -8.98 9.11
C TYR A 732 35.53 -9.97 9.58
N VAL A 733 35.94 -11.20 9.90
CA VAL A 733 35.04 -12.19 10.52
C VAL A 733 34.54 -11.70 11.88
N ILE A 734 35.43 -11.15 12.72
CA ILE A 734 35.03 -10.56 14.01
C ILE A 734 34.05 -9.42 13.82
N PHE A 735 34.27 -8.50 12.87
CA PHE A 735 33.37 -7.41 12.58
C PHE A 735 32.01 -7.89 12.03
N CYS A 736 32.03 -8.95 11.23
CA CYS A 736 30.82 -9.60 10.73
C CYS A 736 29.99 -10.16 11.89
N ILE A 737 30.61 -10.85 12.85
CA ILE A 737 29.94 -11.39 14.03
C ILE A 737 29.34 -10.26 14.89
N ILE A 738 30.14 -9.21 15.18
CA ILE A 738 29.64 -8.06 15.98
C ILE A 738 28.48 -7.35 15.25
N GLY A 739 28.63 -7.10 13.95
CA GLY A 739 27.57 -6.48 13.14
C GLY A 739 26.30 -7.33 13.10
N PHE A 740 26.45 -8.66 13.01
CA PHE A 740 25.33 -9.59 13.07
C PHE A 740 24.60 -9.51 14.42
N LEU A 741 25.31 -9.56 15.53
CA LEU A 741 24.71 -9.48 16.87
C LEU A 741 23.95 -8.14 17.10
N ILE A 742 24.51 -7.03 16.60
CA ILE A 742 23.86 -5.72 16.70
C ILE A 742 22.62 -5.65 15.78
N GLY A 743 22.71 -6.23 14.58
CA GLY A 743 21.63 -6.17 13.57
C GLY A 743 20.40 -7.02 13.91
N ILE A 744 20.59 -8.12 14.65
CA ILE A 744 19.48 -9.03 15.02
C ILE A 744 18.41 -8.30 15.85
N VAL A 745 18.82 -7.50 16.84
CA VAL A 745 17.88 -6.89 17.80
C VAL A 745 16.85 -6.00 17.11
N PRO A 746 17.23 -4.97 16.33
CA PRO A 746 16.26 -4.14 15.63
C PRO A 746 15.46 -4.92 14.58
N ALA A 747 16.08 -5.91 13.90
CA ALA A 747 15.40 -6.77 12.95
C ALA A 747 14.25 -7.55 13.61
N TYR A 748 14.52 -8.23 14.72
CA TYR A 748 13.53 -9.00 15.45
C TYR A 748 12.38 -8.13 15.96
N LEU A 749 12.69 -7.01 16.62
CA LEU A 749 11.68 -6.13 17.22
C LEU A 749 10.74 -5.51 16.17
N LEU A 750 11.30 -5.01 15.06
CA LEU A 750 10.51 -4.38 14.00
C LEU A 750 9.69 -5.40 13.21
N LEU A 751 10.26 -6.57 12.92
CA LEU A 751 9.54 -7.63 12.21
C LEU A 751 8.44 -8.25 13.07
N GLN A 752 8.68 -8.44 14.38
CA GLN A 752 7.64 -8.89 15.29
C GLN A 752 6.48 -7.90 15.34
N LYS A 753 6.77 -6.59 15.39
CA LYS A 753 5.74 -5.54 15.34
C LYS A 753 4.98 -5.56 14.02
N TRP A 754 5.67 -5.75 12.90
CA TRP A 754 5.04 -5.84 11.57
C TRP A 754 4.15 -7.08 11.44
N LEU A 755 4.61 -8.25 11.90
CA LEU A 755 3.84 -9.50 11.90
C LEU A 755 2.56 -9.43 12.75
N LYS A 756 2.53 -8.60 13.82
CA LYS A 756 1.32 -8.40 14.63
C LYS A 756 0.14 -7.79 13.86
N ASN A 757 0.39 -7.17 12.72
CA ASN A 757 -0.68 -6.66 11.85
C ASN A 757 -1.43 -7.78 11.10
N PHE A 758 -0.94 -9.03 11.15
CA PHE A 758 -1.56 -10.16 10.50
C PHE A 758 -2.20 -11.08 11.54
N PRO A 759 -3.51 -11.36 11.44
CA PRO A 759 -4.16 -12.39 12.26
C PRO A 759 -3.54 -13.78 12.00
N PHE A 760 -3.26 -14.06 10.72
CA PHE A 760 -2.59 -15.29 10.29
C PHE A 760 -1.14 -14.98 9.95
N ARG A 761 -0.23 -15.32 10.84
CA ARG A 761 1.19 -15.01 10.72
C ARG A 761 2.06 -16.22 11.00
N ILE A 762 3.27 -16.17 10.46
CA ILE A 762 4.33 -17.12 10.80
C ILE A 762 4.94 -16.77 12.16
N ASP A 763 5.51 -17.76 12.81
CA ASP A 763 6.43 -17.54 13.93
C ASP A 763 7.84 -17.30 13.38
N ILE A 764 8.55 -16.34 13.96
CA ILE A 764 9.92 -16.04 13.57
C ILE A 764 10.83 -17.17 14.12
N THR A 765 11.27 -18.05 13.22
CA THR A 765 12.18 -19.15 13.53
C THR A 765 13.63 -18.68 13.55
N LEU A 766 14.57 -19.57 13.94
CA LEU A 766 16.00 -19.28 13.89
C LEU A 766 16.58 -19.31 12.47
N LEU A 767 15.87 -19.91 11.53
CA LEU A 767 16.37 -20.10 10.15
C LEU A 767 16.71 -18.79 9.42
N PRO A 768 15.87 -17.72 9.42
CA PRO A 768 16.23 -16.42 8.82
C PRO A 768 17.52 -15.84 9.38
N PHE A 769 17.75 -15.96 10.68
CA PHE A 769 18.97 -15.46 11.33
C PHE A 769 20.21 -16.27 10.91
N PHE A 770 20.09 -17.58 10.88
CA PHE A 770 21.18 -18.47 10.42
C PHE A 770 21.53 -18.19 8.95
N LEU A 771 20.53 -18.10 8.07
CA LEU A 771 20.75 -17.79 6.65
C LEU A 771 21.37 -16.41 6.46
N ALA A 772 20.95 -15.40 7.23
CA ALA A 772 21.54 -14.06 7.17
C ALA A 772 23.01 -14.08 7.63
N PHE A 773 23.33 -14.79 8.68
CA PHE A 773 24.70 -14.93 9.14
C PHE A 773 25.60 -15.62 8.10
N VAL A 774 25.14 -16.76 7.60
CA VAL A 774 25.91 -17.55 6.61
C VAL A 774 26.11 -16.75 5.32
N SER A 775 25.07 -16.09 4.81
CA SER A 775 25.17 -15.29 3.58
C SER A 775 26.10 -14.09 3.75
N LEU A 776 26.02 -13.35 4.87
CA LEU A 776 26.93 -12.24 5.14
C LEU A 776 28.37 -12.70 5.33
N LEU A 777 28.58 -13.79 6.07
CA LEU A 777 29.93 -14.39 6.28
C LEU A 777 30.50 -14.85 4.94
N PHE A 778 29.72 -15.55 4.13
CA PHE A 778 30.15 -16.02 2.81
C PHE A 778 30.57 -14.86 1.90
N LEU A 779 29.74 -13.81 1.80
CA LEU A 779 30.07 -12.60 1.03
C LEU A 779 31.33 -11.93 1.54
N THR A 780 31.44 -11.79 2.87
CA THR A 780 32.63 -11.18 3.51
C THR A 780 33.91 -11.96 3.22
N LEU A 781 33.87 -13.27 3.42
CA LEU A 781 35.02 -14.13 3.17
C LEU A 781 35.40 -14.14 1.68
N THR A 782 34.43 -14.24 0.78
CA THR A 782 34.70 -14.22 -0.67
C THR A 782 35.46 -12.94 -1.07
N ILE A 783 34.99 -11.78 -0.66
CA ILE A 783 35.60 -10.49 -1.01
C ILE A 783 36.98 -10.37 -0.40
N VAL A 784 37.13 -10.68 0.90
CA VAL A 784 38.39 -10.53 1.66
C VAL A 784 39.43 -11.51 1.17
N LEU A 785 39.07 -12.78 0.98
CA LEU A 785 40.01 -13.81 0.53
C LEU A 785 40.48 -13.59 -0.91
N VAL A 786 39.57 -13.16 -1.82
CA VAL A 786 39.96 -12.80 -3.19
C VAL A 786 41.01 -11.69 -3.18
N LYS A 787 40.78 -10.65 -2.37
CA LYS A 787 41.73 -9.54 -2.23
C LYS A 787 43.00 -9.92 -1.54
N ALA A 788 42.93 -10.67 -0.46
CA ALA A 788 44.13 -11.20 0.23
C ALA A 788 44.98 -12.06 -0.71
N TYR A 789 44.35 -12.95 -1.46
CA TYR A 789 45.06 -13.81 -2.42
C TYR A 789 45.74 -13.00 -3.54
N GLN A 790 45.08 -11.95 -4.07
CA GLN A 790 45.71 -11.06 -5.06
C GLN A 790 46.98 -10.40 -4.51
N VAL A 791 46.97 -9.99 -3.25
CA VAL A 791 48.11 -9.34 -2.57
C VAL A 791 49.22 -10.33 -2.26
N THR A 792 48.91 -11.59 -1.95
CA THR A 792 49.96 -12.60 -1.73
C THR A 792 50.71 -13.02 -3.02
N LYS A 793 50.14 -12.76 -4.20
CA LYS A 793 50.78 -13.00 -5.51
C LYS A 793 51.70 -11.88 -6.01
N VAL A 794 51.80 -10.78 -5.30
CA VAL A 794 52.59 -9.63 -5.72
C VAL A 794 54.10 -9.92 -5.60
N ASP A 795 54.88 -9.42 -6.55
CA ASP A 795 56.32 -9.58 -6.60
C ASP A 795 56.99 -8.94 -5.38
N VAL A 796 57.54 -9.78 -4.52
CA VAL A 796 58.18 -9.43 -3.25
C VAL A 796 59.36 -8.48 -3.46
N LEU A 797 60.14 -8.66 -4.54
CA LEU A 797 61.31 -7.83 -4.85
C LEU A 797 61.00 -6.37 -5.12
N LYS A 798 59.84 -6.10 -5.69
CA LYS A 798 59.39 -4.74 -5.99
C LYS A 798 59.12 -3.90 -4.74
N TYR A 799 58.73 -4.54 -3.61
CA TYR A 799 58.35 -3.84 -2.37
C TYR A 799 59.45 -3.83 -1.31
N LEU A 800 60.49 -4.63 -1.48
CA LEU A 800 61.70 -4.61 -0.65
C LEU A 800 62.74 -3.59 -1.16
N LYS A 801 62.73 -3.22 -2.44
CA LYS A 801 63.69 -2.32 -3.09
C LYS A 801 63.38 -0.81 -2.93
N TYR A 802 62.29 -0.41 -2.36
CA TYR A 802 61.93 0.99 -2.09
C TYR A 802 62.34 1.35 -0.65
N GLU A 803 63.55 1.76 -0.48
CA GLU A 803 64.00 2.71 0.56
C GLU A 803 64.01 4.13 0.04
#